data_24f1d1f9eee955ab0108aa66e8df17cd
#
_entry.id   24f1d1f9eee955ab0108aa66e8df17cd
#
_cell.length_a   1.000
_cell.length_b   1.000
_cell.length_c   1.000
_cell.angle_alpha   90.00
_cell.angle_beta   90.00
_cell.angle_gamma   90.00
#
_symmetry.space_group_name_H-M   'P 1'
#
loop_
_entity.id
_entity.type
_entity.pdbx_description
1 polymer ?
#
loop_
_entity_poly.entity_id
_entity_poly.type
_entity_poly.pdbx_seq_one_letter_code
_entity_poly.pdbx_strand_id
1 'polypeptide(L)'
;MMIRILVIFSVVLLPALVAHAQSEDRPSIDHEIQTFLSTHCVRCHGPKKQEGKVLLDRAGSADVELLRKVRAQLRDGLMPPEEEPQPSAALKRRFLEQLSVVIKSAGSDGKLTEDKLPNKGNLVPHELLFGKPAKSGNGASPARIWRLSPEAYRSMAGRASRSRDVSGNLVDPFALINERGIRDYAALYSMDQPTTEILVRNAATIVEAQCAGEMKDGKWRGLPGSEREFVALMDPDRMISDEDVVAAVAKQFSLVLRLKPTEEQTSRYLKLFENCAKDGDRREALKTVLQAVLLQTAANYRSESGDGEADASGRRRLSPRELAEALSLALNDDWVREFFDAADKGKLETTEQVEAIVRDVLEKGDSSPRLLGFFRQYFDYASAPEVFKDRSFGLEERANDFEKMRGRFPSEVPEYLGSRHMPDNLVVDTEALIEHILKEDSDVLRKLLTTDRTFVNVRWDVDHKARTKTVTQSFKRNAWNDRGLEGPHYVYGFSEWPKNQPARIPREKPRLGILMQPAWLVAHSTNFENDPVRRGRWIRERLLGQTVPDLPIGVAAQIPDEPHHTLRDRMQVTRDQKCWKCHEWMDELGLPFEQFTHYGVYREAELVEDPEASRKESYKESPIKVFRSEKLDRTGEITNTGDPELDGPVKDAYELVHRLADSERVRQVFVRHVFRYFFGRNETVEDAATLQKADRDYVESDGSFRTLVVSLLTSDAFLYRRQE
;
A
#
# COMPACT_ATOMS: atom_id res chain seq x y z
N MET A 1 5.80 52.26 -40.48
CA MET A 1 4.54 52.81 -41.03
C MET A 1 3.42 51.84 -40.64
N MET A 2 2.64 52.23 -39.65
CA MET A 2 1.58 51.44 -39.02
C MET A 2 0.34 51.37 -39.91
N ILE A 3 -0.25 50.19 -40.08
CA ILE A 3 -1.66 50.06 -40.54
C ILE A 3 -2.39 49.24 -39.50
N ARG A 4 -3.29 49.92 -38.75
CA ARG A 4 -4.29 49.32 -37.87
C ARG A 4 -5.48 48.87 -38.71
N ILE A 5 -5.90 47.64 -38.59
CA ILE A 5 -7.17 47.17 -39.08
C ILE A 5 -8.13 47.03 -37.88
N LEU A 6 -9.19 47.84 -37.94
CA LEU A 6 -10.30 47.87 -36.99
C LEU A 6 -11.34 46.86 -37.49
N VAL A 7 -11.67 45.85 -36.68
CA VAL A 7 -12.81 44.94 -36.97
C VAL A 7 -13.96 45.33 -36.05
N ILE A 8 -15.06 45.78 -36.69
CA ILE A 8 -16.31 46.18 -36.04
C ILE A 8 -17.13 44.92 -35.78
N PHE A 9 -17.42 44.59 -34.55
CA PHE A 9 -18.41 43.56 -34.19
C PHE A 9 -19.79 44.21 -34.03
N SER A 10 -20.71 43.85 -34.89
CA SER A 10 -22.12 44.19 -34.74
C SER A 10 -22.78 43.28 -33.71
N VAL A 11 -23.20 43.82 -32.57
CA VAL A 11 -23.98 43.11 -31.56
C VAL A 11 -25.46 43.20 -31.92
N VAL A 12 -26.09 42.06 -32.24
CA VAL A 12 -27.52 41.93 -32.34
C VAL A 12 -28.12 41.65 -30.98
N LEU A 13 -28.83 42.60 -30.41
CA LEU A 13 -29.62 42.45 -29.17
C LEU A 13 -30.93 41.72 -29.49
N LEU A 14 -31.09 40.49 -29.02
CA LEU A 14 -32.41 39.84 -28.81
C LEU A 14 -32.86 40.07 -27.40
N PRO A 15 -34.13 40.51 -27.14
CA PRO A 15 -34.64 40.62 -25.79
C PRO A 15 -34.96 39.22 -25.24
N ALA A 16 -34.21 38.76 -24.22
CA ALA A 16 -34.55 37.58 -23.47
C ALA A 16 -35.73 37.90 -22.53
N LEU A 17 -36.86 37.22 -22.67
CA LEU A 17 -37.92 37.17 -21.69
C LEU A 17 -37.34 36.50 -20.42
N VAL A 18 -37.10 37.27 -19.38
CA VAL A 18 -36.78 36.77 -18.06
C VAL A 18 -38.05 36.28 -17.39
N ALA A 19 -38.25 34.97 -17.40
CA ALA A 19 -39.22 34.35 -16.50
C ALA A 19 -38.70 34.49 -15.06
N HIS A 20 -39.32 35.32 -14.24
CA HIS A 20 -39.10 35.35 -12.81
C HIS A 20 -39.62 34.04 -12.20
N ALA A 21 -38.75 33.04 -12.09
CA ALA A 21 -38.95 31.99 -11.13
C ALA A 21 -38.59 32.56 -9.76
N GLN A 22 -39.55 32.62 -8.87
CA GLN A 22 -39.34 32.93 -7.46
C GLN A 22 -38.35 31.89 -6.90
N SER A 23 -37.09 32.27 -6.73
CA SER A 23 -36.10 31.51 -5.96
C SER A 23 -36.54 31.65 -4.50
N GLU A 24 -37.06 30.59 -3.92
CA GLU A 24 -37.03 30.45 -2.45
C GLU A 24 -35.59 30.72 -2.02
N ASP A 25 -35.39 31.70 -1.14
CA ASP A 25 -34.09 32.06 -0.54
C ASP A 25 -33.54 30.85 0.24
N ARG A 26 -32.85 29.96 -0.45
CA ARG A 26 -32.01 28.97 0.23
C ARG A 26 -30.77 29.72 0.72
N PRO A 27 -30.49 29.69 2.04
CA PRO A 27 -29.27 30.29 2.58
C PRO A 27 -28.06 29.77 1.84
N SER A 28 -27.10 30.63 1.58
CA SER A 28 -25.87 30.22 0.92
C SER A 28 -25.18 29.10 1.72
N ILE A 29 -24.45 28.20 1.05
CA ILE A 29 -23.74 27.09 1.71
C ILE A 29 -22.82 27.59 2.84
N ASP A 30 -22.18 28.75 2.64
CA ASP A 30 -21.36 29.41 3.67
C ASP A 30 -22.17 29.84 4.88
N HIS A 31 -23.39 30.33 4.69
CA HIS A 31 -24.27 30.73 5.79
C HIS A 31 -24.68 29.51 6.65
N GLU A 32 -24.98 28.38 6.04
CA GLU A 32 -25.30 27.13 6.74
C GLU A 32 -24.12 26.59 7.53
N ILE A 33 -22.89 26.62 6.93
CA ILE A 33 -21.64 26.24 7.60
C ILE A 33 -21.37 27.14 8.80
N GLN A 34 -21.45 28.45 8.62
CA GLN A 34 -21.24 29.44 9.69
C GLN A 34 -22.25 29.26 10.82
N THR A 35 -23.52 29.00 10.50
CA THR A 35 -24.57 28.79 11.47
C THR A 35 -24.30 27.57 12.36
N PHE A 36 -23.88 26.45 11.74
CA PHE A 36 -23.51 25.24 12.49
C PHE A 36 -22.29 25.47 13.37
N LEU A 37 -21.22 26.04 12.80
CA LEU A 37 -19.96 26.28 13.51
C LEU A 37 -20.14 27.25 14.67
N SER A 38 -20.93 28.34 14.49
CA SER A 38 -21.19 29.32 15.54
C SER A 38 -21.98 28.73 16.70
N THR A 39 -22.90 27.80 16.40
CA THR A 39 -23.75 27.16 17.40
C THR A 39 -23.04 26.10 18.22
N HIS A 40 -22.20 25.28 17.57
CA HIS A 40 -21.68 24.05 18.18
C HIS A 40 -20.16 24.07 18.40
N CYS A 41 -19.38 24.97 17.75
CA CYS A 41 -17.92 24.90 17.72
C CYS A 41 -17.23 26.18 18.27
N VAL A 42 -17.73 27.37 17.91
CA VAL A 42 -17.05 28.66 18.20
C VAL A 42 -16.92 28.97 19.68
N ARG A 43 -17.77 28.40 20.54
CA ARG A 43 -17.62 28.56 21.99
C ARG A 43 -16.24 28.12 22.51
N CYS A 44 -15.71 27.06 21.95
CA CYS A 44 -14.39 26.51 22.30
C CYS A 44 -13.29 26.88 21.26
N HIS A 45 -13.67 27.04 19.98
CA HIS A 45 -12.78 27.31 18.85
C HIS A 45 -13.01 28.72 18.26
N GLY A 46 -13.19 29.71 19.10
CA GLY A 46 -13.44 31.11 18.75
C GLY A 46 -12.37 32.06 19.31
N PRO A 47 -12.55 33.40 19.08
CA PRO A 47 -11.55 34.40 19.46
C PRO A 47 -11.23 34.46 20.95
N LYS A 48 -12.20 34.10 21.81
CA LYS A 48 -12.05 34.12 23.27
C LYS A 48 -11.40 32.87 23.85
N LYS A 49 -11.54 31.72 23.16
CA LYS A 49 -11.03 30.44 23.59
C LYS A 49 -10.65 29.66 22.34
N GLN A 50 -9.36 29.41 22.14
CA GLN A 50 -8.84 28.70 20.97
C GLN A 50 -8.31 27.33 21.37
N GLU A 51 -9.21 26.43 21.78
CA GLU A 51 -8.84 25.08 22.13
C GLU A 51 -8.16 24.38 20.93
N GLY A 52 -7.07 23.69 21.19
CA GLY A 52 -6.26 23.08 20.14
C GLY A 52 -5.65 24.05 19.14
N LYS A 53 -5.60 25.36 19.43
CA LYS A 53 -5.16 26.43 18.50
C LYS A 53 -5.98 26.49 17.20
N VAL A 54 -7.22 26.03 17.23
CA VAL A 54 -8.15 26.04 16.10
C VAL A 54 -9.09 27.24 16.24
N LEU A 55 -9.30 27.97 15.16
CA LEU A 55 -10.18 29.12 15.10
C LEU A 55 -11.24 28.88 14.00
N LEU A 56 -12.53 28.87 14.39
CA LEU A 56 -13.65 28.51 13.50
C LEU A 56 -14.67 29.65 13.34
N ASP A 57 -14.46 30.82 13.96
CA ASP A 57 -15.41 31.93 13.95
C ASP A 57 -15.61 32.57 12.58
N ARG A 58 -14.67 32.36 11.66
CA ARG A 58 -14.72 32.88 10.28
C ARG A 58 -14.47 31.81 9.23
N ALA A 59 -14.46 30.52 9.62
CA ALA A 59 -14.23 29.44 8.67
C ALA A 59 -15.41 29.34 7.68
N GLY A 60 -15.10 29.30 6.40
CA GLY A 60 -16.07 29.22 5.31
C GLY A 60 -15.65 28.25 4.22
N SER A 61 -16.36 28.20 3.10
CA SER A 61 -16.11 27.26 1.99
C SER A 61 -14.70 27.41 1.36
N ALA A 62 -14.04 28.56 1.58
CA ALA A 62 -12.65 28.76 1.15
C ALA A 62 -11.62 28.03 2.03
N ASP A 63 -11.97 27.69 3.26
CA ASP A 63 -11.07 27.06 4.24
C ASP A 63 -11.13 25.52 4.18
N VAL A 64 -11.03 24.96 3.00
CA VAL A 64 -11.30 23.54 2.72
C VAL A 64 -10.52 22.59 3.62
N GLU A 65 -9.24 22.89 3.87
CA GLU A 65 -8.40 22.05 4.73
C GLU A 65 -8.88 22.04 6.19
N LEU A 66 -9.31 23.19 6.67
CA LEU A 66 -9.89 23.33 8.00
C LEU A 66 -11.23 22.60 8.08
N LEU A 67 -12.08 22.74 7.05
CA LEU A 67 -13.38 22.06 6.98
C LEU A 67 -13.23 20.53 6.87
N ARG A 68 -12.16 20.02 6.24
CA ARG A 68 -11.83 18.57 6.26
C ARG A 68 -11.57 18.08 7.67
N LYS A 69 -10.78 18.83 8.44
CA LYS A 69 -10.51 18.49 9.85
C LYS A 69 -11.78 18.54 10.70
N VAL A 70 -12.61 19.57 10.53
CA VAL A 70 -13.92 19.66 11.19
C VAL A 70 -14.79 18.45 10.85
N ARG A 71 -14.86 18.08 9.56
CA ARG A 71 -15.63 16.93 9.11
C ARG A 71 -15.14 15.62 9.74
N ALA A 72 -13.83 15.41 9.78
CA ALA A 72 -13.24 14.21 10.38
C ALA A 72 -13.60 14.12 11.88
N GLN A 73 -13.33 15.16 12.65
CA GLN A 73 -13.60 15.21 14.09
C GLN A 73 -15.08 15.01 14.42
N LEU A 74 -15.98 15.60 13.60
CA LEU A 74 -17.41 15.47 13.78
C LEU A 74 -17.91 14.07 13.39
N ARG A 75 -17.40 13.49 12.28
CA ARG A 75 -17.74 12.14 11.82
C ARG A 75 -17.34 11.10 12.88
N ASP A 76 -16.15 11.21 13.41
CA ASP A 76 -15.56 10.27 14.35
C ASP A 76 -16.09 10.45 15.79
N GLY A 77 -17.01 11.41 15.99
CA GLY A 77 -17.67 11.65 17.27
C GLY A 77 -16.76 12.30 18.33
N LEU A 78 -15.59 12.83 17.92
CA LEU A 78 -14.64 13.47 18.83
C LEU A 78 -15.03 14.92 19.16
N MET A 79 -15.87 15.53 18.34
CA MET A 79 -16.37 16.89 18.51
C MET A 79 -17.88 16.98 18.22
N PRO A 80 -18.64 17.78 18.98
CA PRO A 80 -18.27 18.39 20.27
C PRO A 80 -17.92 17.32 21.31
N PRO A 81 -17.13 17.63 22.37
CA PRO A 81 -16.92 16.73 23.50
C PRO A 81 -18.24 16.26 24.12
N GLU A 82 -18.29 15.06 24.70
CA GLU A 82 -19.52 14.45 25.22
C GLU A 82 -20.24 15.30 26.30
N GLU A 83 -19.45 16.07 27.06
CA GLU A 83 -19.95 16.98 28.11
C GLU A 83 -20.64 18.23 27.53
N GLU A 84 -20.47 18.50 26.25
CA GLU A 84 -21.01 19.66 25.57
C GLU A 84 -22.31 19.33 24.84
N PRO A 85 -23.17 20.35 24.58
CA PRO A 85 -24.42 20.15 23.85
C PRO A 85 -24.15 19.52 22.47
N GLN A 86 -24.72 18.33 22.26
CA GLN A 86 -24.53 17.60 21.01
C GLN A 86 -25.54 18.06 19.94
N PRO A 87 -25.12 18.22 18.67
CA PRO A 87 -26.04 18.42 17.56
C PRO A 87 -26.93 17.18 17.40
N SER A 88 -28.19 17.36 17.01
CA SER A 88 -29.04 16.22 16.69
C SER A 88 -28.46 15.39 15.57
N ALA A 89 -28.71 14.07 15.57
CA ALA A 89 -28.20 13.16 14.54
C ALA A 89 -28.60 13.60 13.11
N ALA A 90 -29.77 14.18 12.93
CA ALA A 90 -30.22 14.71 11.65
C ALA A 90 -29.44 15.96 11.24
N LEU A 91 -29.19 16.88 12.18
CA LEU A 91 -28.41 18.10 11.94
C LEU A 91 -26.92 17.76 11.64
N LYS A 92 -26.33 16.85 12.42
CA LYS A 92 -24.96 16.34 12.20
C LYS A 92 -24.80 15.74 10.81
N ARG A 93 -25.73 14.85 10.40
CA ARG A 93 -25.70 14.23 9.07
C ARG A 93 -25.80 15.26 7.95
N ARG A 94 -26.78 16.18 8.03
CA ARG A 94 -26.96 17.26 7.04
C ARG A 94 -25.70 18.11 6.91
N PHE A 95 -25.07 18.47 8.01
CA PHE A 95 -23.84 19.26 8.02
C PHE A 95 -22.66 18.50 7.40
N LEU A 96 -22.50 17.20 7.70
CA LEU A 96 -21.48 16.35 7.07
C LEU A 96 -21.68 16.21 5.56
N GLU A 97 -22.95 16.15 5.09
CA GLU A 97 -23.28 16.15 3.66
C GLU A 97 -22.89 17.48 3.00
N GLN A 98 -23.19 18.61 3.64
CA GLN A 98 -22.81 19.94 3.15
C GLN A 98 -21.28 20.12 3.07
N LEU A 99 -20.56 19.74 4.12
CA LEU A 99 -19.10 19.74 4.10
C LEU A 99 -18.57 18.87 2.96
N SER A 100 -19.18 17.72 2.70
CA SER A 100 -18.78 16.85 1.60
C SER A 100 -18.95 17.50 0.23
N VAL A 101 -20.03 18.28 0.03
CA VAL A 101 -20.25 19.04 -1.21
C VAL A 101 -19.17 20.11 -1.39
N VAL A 102 -18.89 20.90 -0.35
CA VAL A 102 -17.86 21.96 -0.39
C VAL A 102 -16.47 21.37 -0.63
N ILE A 103 -16.12 20.32 0.08
CA ILE A 103 -14.82 19.64 -0.07
C ILE A 103 -14.68 19.04 -1.47
N LYS A 104 -15.76 18.48 -2.05
CA LYS A 104 -15.77 17.96 -3.43
C LYS A 104 -15.61 19.07 -4.47
N SER A 105 -16.35 20.18 -4.33
CA SER A 105 -16.27 21.29 -5.29
C SER A 105 -14.91 22.01 -5.28
N ALA A 106 -14.23 22.03 -4.15
CA ALA A 106 -12.88 22.57 -4.02
C ALA A 106 -11.78 21.59 -4.43
N GLY A 107 -12.12 20.34 -4.72
CA GLY A 107 -11.18 19.26 -5.07
C GLY A 107 -10.60 19.33 -6.47
N SER A 108 -10.84 20.42 -7.23
CA SER A 108 -10.23 20.61 -8.56
C SER A 108 -8.70 20.85 -8.54
N ASP A 109 -8.10 21.04 -7.37
CA ASP A 109 -6.66 21.34 -7.22
C ASP A 109 -5.77 20.09 -7.10
N GLY A 110 -6.25 18.91 -7.53
CA GLY A 110 -5.45 17.67 -7.50
C GLY A 110 -5.14 17.12 -6.09
N LYS A 111 -5.62 17.78 -5.02
CA LYS A 111 -5.51 17.24 -3.67
C LYS A 111 -6.56 16.17 -3.45
N LEU A 112 -6.09 14.99 -3.11
CA LEU A 112 -6.90 13.81 -2.82
C LEU A 112 -7.91 14.09 -1.71
N THR A 113 -9.17 13.73 -1.94
CA THR A 113 -10.15 13.69 -0.85
C THR A 113 -9.75 12.58 0.12
N GLU A 114 -9.85 12.81 1.42
CA GLU A 114 -9.51 11.81 2.45
C GLU A 114 -10.19 10.46 2.22
N ASP A 115 -11.39 10.48 1.66
CA ASP A 115 -12.18 9.28 1.34
C ASP A 115 -11.52 8.38 0.28
N LYS A 116 -10.59 8.92 -0.49
CA LYS A 116 -9.85 8.20 -1.54
C LYS A 116 -8.47 7.74 -1.08
N LEU A 117 -8.06 8.10 0.14
CA LEU A 117 -6.76 7.67 0.67
C LEU A 117 -6.83 6.20 1.10
N PRO A 118 -5.81 5.40 0.77
CA PRO A 118 -5.79 3.97 1.08
C PRO A 118 -5.80 3.68 2.59
N ASN A 119 -5.16 4.53 3.38
CA ASN A 119 -5.11 4.44 4.83
C ASN A 119 -6.42 4.87 5.53
N LYS A 120 -7.34 5.50 4.80
CA LYS A 120 -8.67 5.85 5.26
C LYS A 120 -9.74 4.82 4.87
N GLY A 121 -9.35 3.56 4.69
CA GLY A 121 -10.26 2.43 4.55
C GLY A 121 -11.19 2.28 5.77
N ASN A 122 -12.10 1.34 5.73
CA ASN A 122 -13.12 1.08 6.76
C ASN A 122 -14.16 2.21 6.94
N LEU A 123 -14.31 3.08 5.93
CA LEU A 123 -15.28 4.19 5.98
C LEU A 123 -16.73 3.71 5.95
N VAL A 124 -16.98 2.56 5.32
CA VAL A 124 -18.31 1.93 5.31
C VAL A 124 -18.43 1.05 6.55
N PRO A 125 -19.43 1.27 7.42
CA PRO A 125 -19.69 0.39 8.55
C PRO A 125 -19.81 -1.07 8.12
N HIS A 126 -19.20 -1.97 8.87
CA HIS A 126 -19.15 -3.41 8.54
C HIS A 126 -20.53 -4.02 8.36
N GLU A 127 -21.48 -3.61 9.19
CA GLU A 127 -22.86 -4.08 9.22
C GLU A 127 -23.64 -3.73 7.95
N LEU A 128 -23.27 -2.65 7.26
CA LEU A 128 -23.86 -2.30 5.96
C LEU A 128 -23.38 -3.19 4.83
N LEU A 129 -22.21 -3.79 4.99
CA LEU A 129 -21.62 -4.69 3.98
C LEU A 129 -22.01 -6.16 4.22
N PHE A 130 -22.10 -6.59 5.48
CA PHE A 130 -22.28 -8.00 5.83
C PHE A 130 -23.48 -8.30 6.73
N GLY A 131 -24.06 -7.29 7.39
CA GLY A 131 -25.15 -7.50 8.38
C GLY A 131 -26.48 -7.96 7.79
N LYS A 132 -26.73 -7.78 6.49
CA LYS A 132 -27.94 -8.24 5.80
C LYS A 132 -27.57 -8.81 4.44
N PRO A 133 -28.28 -9.88 3.97
CA PRO A 133 -28.09 -10.37 2.61
C PRO A 133 -28.27 -9.23 1.61
N ALA A 134 -27.22 -8.93 0.86
CA ALA A 134 -27.29 -7.96 -0.21
C ALA A 134 -28.06 -8.57 -1.39
N LYS A 135 -28.92 -7.75 -2.00
CA LYS A 135 -29.52 -8.15 -3.29
C LYS A 135 -28.40 -8.28 -4.31
N SER A 136 -28.46 -9.30 -5.15
CA SER A 136 -27.60 -9.44 -6.33
C SER A 136 -27.58 -8.09 -7.05
N GLY A 137 -26.46 -7.40 -6.98
CA GLY A 137 -26.40 -5.99 -7.32
C GLY A 137 -25.78 -5.78 -8.68
N ASN A 138 -26.11 -4.65 -9.28
CA ASN A 138 -25.48 -4.11 -10.46
C ASN A 138 -24.12 -3.48 -10.09
N GLY A 139 -23.20 -4.27 -9.49
CA GLY A 139 -21.87 -3.81 -9.12
C GLY A 139 -21.12 -3.24 -10.32
N ALA A 140 -20.43 -2.12 -10.12
CA ALA A 140 -19.51 -1.56 -11.09
C ALA A 140 -18.45 -0.72 -10.37
N SER A 141 -17.25 -0.66 -10.93
CA SER A 141 -16.28 0.36 -10.50
C SER A 141 -16.47 1.64 -11.32
N PRO A 142 -16.04 2.81 -10.82
CA PRO A 142 -16.01 4.03 -11.62
C PRO A 142 -15.16 3.86 -12.88
N ALA A 143 -15.56 4.47 -13.98
CA ALA A 143 -14.72 4.62 -15.17
C ALA A 143 -13.50 5.48 -14.79
N ARG A 144 -12.30 5.03 -15.17
CA ARG A 144 -11.06 5.66 -14.69
C ARG A 144 -9.88 5.45 -15.64
N ILE A 145 -8.91 6.33 -15.50
CA ILE A 145 -7.55 6.13 -15.99
C ILE A 145 -6.68 5.85 -14.78
N TRP A 146 -6.02 4.70 -14.77
CA TRP A 146 -5.17 4.26 -13.68
C TRP A 146 -3.72 4.18 -14.14
N ARG A 147 -2.83 4.92 -13.48
CA ARG A 147 -1.41 4.86 -13.76
C ARG A 147 -0.85 3.45 -13.53
N LEU A 148 0.25 3.13 -14.18
CA LEU A 148 0.98 1.90 -13.88
C LEU A 148 1.57 1.95 -12.46
N SER A 149 1.66 0.79 -11.79
CA SER A 149 2.45 0.67 -10.58
C SER A 149 3.95 0.90 -10.89
N PRO A 150 4.78 1.26 -9.90
CA PRO A 150 6.23 1.36 -10.10
C PRO A 150 6.83 0.09 -10.69
N GLU A 151 6.37 -1.08 -10.25
CA GLU A 151 6.81 -2.39 -10.72
C GLU A 151 6.43 -2.62 -12.18
N ALA A 152 5.17 -2.31 -12.55
CA ALA A 152 4.68 -2.44 -13.91
C ALA A 152 5.41 -1.46 -14.87
N TYR A 153 5.67 -0.23 -14.42
CA TYR A 153 6.45 0.74 -15.17
C TYR A 153 7.88 0.24 -15.41
N ARG A 154 8.57 -0.26 -14.38
CA ARG A 154 9.92 -0.85 -14.51
C ARG A 154 9.93 -2.08 -15.42
N SER A 155 8.91 -2.93 -15.35
CA SER A 155 8.77 -4.09 -16.24
C SER A 155 8.63 -3.64 -17.69
N MET A 156 7.78 -2.66 -17.98
CA MET A 156 7.66 -2.06 -19.31
C MET A 156 8.99 -1.47 -19.79
N ALA A 157 9.66 -0.67 -18.97
CA ALA A 157 10.92 -0.04 -19.29
C ALA A 157 12.05 -1.06 -19.52
N GLY A 158 12.11 -2.11 -18.70
CA GLY A 158 13.06 -3.22 -18.85
C GLY A 158 12.86 -4.00 -20.14
N ARG A 159 11.60 -4.21 -20.52
CA ARG A 159 11.22 -4.84 -21.79
C ARG A 159 11.58 -3.96 -22.99
N ALA A 160 11.30 -2.66 -22.87
CA ALA A 160 11.61 -1.69 -23.93
C ALA A 160 13.12 -1.52 -24.12
N SER A 161 13.91 -1.42 -23.05
CA SER A 161 15.37 -1.20 -23.12
C SER A 161 16.17 -2.48 -23.26
N ARG A 162 15.58 -3.67 -23.04
CA ARG A 162 16.29 -4.97 -22.96
C ARG A 162 17.47 -5.00 -21.99
N SER A 163 17.54 -4.04 -21.08
CA SER A 163 18.61 -3.87 -20.11
C SER A 163 18.05 -3.76 -18.69
N ARG A 164 18.49 -4.69 -17.82
CA ARG A 164 18.17 -4.64 -16.40
C ARG A 164 18.84 -3.46 -15.71
N ASP A 165 20.03 -3.09 -16.15
CA ASP A 165 20.78 -1.97 -15.58
C ASP A 165 20.07 -0.64 -15.88
N VAL A 166 19.53 -0.48 -17.08
CA VAL A 166 18.73 0.71 -17.42
C VAL A 166 17.46 0.75 -16.60
N SER A 167 16.68 -0.32 -16.58
CA SER A 167 15.41 -0.35 -15.83
C SER A 167 15.61 -0.20 -14.30
N GLY A 168 16.71 -0.71 -13.75
CA GLY A 168 17.07 -0.58 -12.34
C GLY A 168 17.49 0.83 -11.91
N ASN A 169 17.97 1.64 -12.86
CA ASN A 169 18.45 3.00 -12.61
C ASN A 169 17.44 4.10 -12.98
N LEU A 170 16.26 3.76 -13.49
CA LEU A 170 15.21 4.73 -13.78
C LEU A 170 14.61 5.27 -12.47
N VAL A 171 14.21 6.52 -12.51
CA VAL A 171 13.45 7.14 -11.42
C VAL A 171 11.98 6.75 -11.56
N ASP A 172 11.35 6.30 -10.47
CA ASP A 172 9.93 5.99 -10.49
C ASP A 172 9.10 7.28 -10.68
N PRO A 173 8.33 7.40 -11.77
CA PRO A 173 7.52 8.60 -12.00
C PRO A 173 6.31 8.64 -11.08
N PHE A 174 5.86 7.48 -10.62
CA PHE A 174 4.67 7.31 -9.80
C PHE A 174 5.05 6.66 -8.46
N ALA A 175 5.86 7.34 -7.66
CA ALA A 175 6.20 6.86 -6.33
C ALA A 175 4.93 6.64 -5.51
N LEU A 176 4.81 5.47 -4.88
CA LEU A 176 3.71 5.21 -3.96
C LEU A 176 3.84 6.11 -2.73
N ILE A 177 2.70 6.51 -2.16
CA ILE A 177 2.69 7.27 -0.91
C ILE A 177 3.44 6.44 0.15
N ASN A 178 4.35 7.09 0.88
CA ASN A 178 5.12 6.43 1.95
C ASN A 178 4.25 6.24 3.21
N GLU A 179 3.07 5.67 3.04
CA GLU A 179 2.16 5.30 4.11
C GLU A 179 2.04 3.78 4.17
N ARG A 180 1.74 3.28 5.36
CA ARG A 180 1.56 1.85 5.59
C ARG A 180 0.21 1.36 5.04
N GLY A 181 0.16 0.11 4.65
CA GLY A 181 -1.04 -0.54 4.14
C GLY A 181 -1.14 -0.56 2.62
N ILE A 182 -2.37 -0.72 2.10
CA ILE A 182 -2.62 -0.75 0.66
C ILE A 182 -2.45 0.65 0.08
N ARG A 183 -1.59 0.80 -0.93
CA ARG A 183 -1.10 2.10 -1.42
C ARG A 183 -1.40 2.39 -2.88
N ASP A 184 -1.66 1.36 -3.68
CA ASP A 184 -1.84 1.49 -5.13
C ASP A 184 -3.31 1.74 -5.51
N TYR A 185 -3.77 2.97 -5.32
CA TYR A 185 -5.13 3.38 -5.67
C TYR A 185 -5.14 4.24 -6.93
N ALA A 186 -6.17 4.06 -7.77
CA ALA A 186 -6.30 4.75 -9.04
C ALA A 186 -6.43 6.27 -8.90
N ALA A 187 -7.02 6.74 -7.80
CA ALA A 187 -7.34 8.16 -7.60
C ALA A 187 -6.23 8.98 -6.93
N LEU A 188 -5.07 8.37 -6.63
CA LEU A 188 -4.05 9.00 -5.78
C LEU A 188 -3.13 9.99 -6.50
N TYR A 189 -3.09 10.00 -7.83
CA TYR A 189 -2.06 10.73 -8.54
C TYR A 189 -2.62 11.52 -9.71
N SER A 190 -2.14 12.76 -9.83
CA SER A 190 -2.28 13.59 -11.02
C SER A 190 -0.93 13.74 -11.71
N MET A 191 -0.94 14.00 -13.00
CA MET A 191 0.26 14.37 -13.75
C MET A 191 0.64 15.80 -13.39
N ASP A 192 1.79 15.98 -12.76
CA ASP A 192 2.37 17.27 -12.45
C ASP A 192 3.68 17.52 -13.22
N GLN A 193 4.28 18.69 -13.06
CA GLN A 193 5.52 19.02 -13.75
C GLN A 193 6.68 18.09 -13.36
N PRO A 194 6.95 17.78 -12.07
CA PRO A 194 8.00 16.83 -11.69
C PRO A 194 7.82 15.45 -12.29
N THR A 195 6.59 14.92 -12.25
CA THR A 195 6.28 13.62 -12.86
C THR A 195 6.53 13.62 -14.37
N THR A 196 6.13 14.71 -15.05
CA THR A 196 6.36 14.88 -16.49
C THR A 196 7.86 14.92 -16.82
N GLU A 197 8.66 15.65 -16.06
CA GLU A 197 10.11 15.72 -16.24
C GLU A 197 10.79 14.35 -16.06
N ILE A 198 10.35 13.58 -15.04
CA ILE A 198 10.83 12.22 -14.81
C ILE A 198 10.50 11.31 -16.00
N LEU A 199 9.27 11.36 -16.51
CA LEU A 199 8.86 10.54 -17.66
C LEU A 199 9.68 10.88 -18.91
N VAL A 200 9.89 12.18 -19.20
CA VAL A 200 10.70 12.62 -20.35
C VAL A 200 12.15 12.14 -20.20
N ARG A 201 12.74 12.30 -19.03
CA ARG A 201 14.11 11.85 -18.73
C ARG A 201 14.25 10.33 -18.86
N ASN A 202 13.31 9.58 -18.31
CA ASN A 202 13.30 8.13 -18.42
C ASN A 202 13.14 7.67 -19.88
N ALA A 203 12.25 8.30 -20.65
CA ALA A 203 12.07 8.01 -22.08
C ALA A 203 13.36 8.24 -22.86
N ALA A 204 14.06 9.34 -22.60
CA ALA A 204 15.36 9.61 -23.20
C ALA A 204 16.39 8.54 -22.85
N THR A 205 16.49 8.16 -21.57
CA THR A 205 17.44 7.11 -21.11
C THR A 205 17.15 5.75 -21.76
N ILE A 206 15.88 5.37 -21.89
CA ILE A 206 15.47 4.11 -22.54
C ILE A 206 15.86 4.14 -24.02
N VAL A 207 15.54 5.21 -24.73
CA VAL A 207 15.78 5.31 -26.18
C VAL A 207 17.29 5.38 -26.47
N GLU A 208 18.08 6.10 -25.66
CA GLU A 208 19.53 6.08 -25.80
C GLU A 208 20.10 4.67 -25.68
N ALA A 209 19.63 3.89 -24.72
CA ALA A 209 20.04 2.48 -24.57
C ALA A 209 19.58 1.61 -25.76
N GLN A 210 18.36 1.83 -26.28
CA GLN A 210 17.85 1.11 -27.45
C GLN A 210 18.68 1.39 -28.70
N CYS A 211 19.14 2.63 -28.87
CA CYS A 211 19.89 3.11 -30.04
C CYS A 211 21.42 2.99 -29.88
N ALA A 212 21.91 2.55 -28.74
CA ALA A 212 23.33 2.54 -28.43
C ALA A 212 24.14 1.64 -29.36
N GLY A 213 25.17 2.19 -29.97
CA GLY A 213 26.09 1.50 -30.85
C GLY A 213 27.48 2.12 -30.85
N GLU A 214 28.44 1.39 -31.39
CA GLU A 214 29.82 1.83 -31.52
C GLU A 214 30.42 1.38 -32.86
N MET A 215 31.42 2.11 -33.34
CA MET A 215 32.23 1.70 -34.50
C MET A 215 33.26 0.67 -34.02
N LYS A 216 33.18 -0.54 -34.51
CA LYS A 216 34.13 -1.62 -34.22
C LYS A 216 34.56 -2.32 -35.49
N ASP A 217 35.88 -2.38 -35.71
CA ASP A 217 36.48 -2.95 -36.93
C ASP A 217 35.93 -2.36 -38.24
N GLY A 218 35.69 -1.05 -38.27
CA GLY A 218 35.11 -0.34 -39.41
C GLY A 218 33.65 -0.65 -39.70
N LYS A 219 32.91 -1.23 -38.75
CA LYS A 219 31.46 -1.55 -38.83
C LYS A 219 30.71 -1.00 -37.64
N TRP A 220 29.55 -0.43 -37.87
CA TRP A 220 28.64 -0.02 -36.82
C TRP A 220 28.03 -1.26 -36.15
N ARG A 221 28.12 -1.36 -34.83
CA ARG A 221 27.57 -2.47 -34.04
C ARG A 221 26.85 -1.98 -32.81
N GLY A 222 25.74 -2.64 -32.47
CA GLY A 222 24.99 -2.35 -31.24
C GLY A 222 25.72 -2.79 -29.98
N LEU A 223 25.55 -2.03 -28.91
CA LEU A 223 25.98 -2.39 -27.57
C LEU A 223 25.10 -3.49 -26.98
N PRO A 224 25.54 -4.21 -25.94
CA PRO A 224 24.72 -5.19 -25.27
C PRO A 224 23.39 -4.53 -24.74
N GLY A 225 22.25 -5.14 -25.06
CA GLY A 225 20.94 -4.63 -24.66
C GLY A 225 20.29 -3.63 -25.63
N SER A 226 21.00 -3.16 -26.66
CA SER A 226 20.40 -2.31 -27.69
C SER A 226 19.43 -3.08 -28.61
N GLU A 227 18.53 -2.35 -29.27
CA GLU A 227 17.57 -2.92 -30.22
C GLU A 227 18.18 -2.92 -31.63
N ARG A 228 18.31 -4.11 -32.22
CA ARG A 228 19.00 -4.30 -33.48
C ARG A 228 18.48 -3.40 -34.61
N GLU A 229 17.18 -3.27 -34.72
CA GLU A 229 16.52 -2.47 -35.76
C GLU A 229 16.85 -0.98 -35.60
N PHE A 230 16.87 -0.47 -34.35
CA PHE A 230 17.18 0.93 -34.10
C PHE A 230 18.67 1.22 -34.27
N VAL A 231 19.52 0.32 -33.79
CA VAL A 231 21.00 0.45 -33.98
C VAL A 231 21.35 0.56 -35.46
N ALA A 232 20.71 -0.24 -36.32
CA ALA A 232 20.96 -0.20 -37.75
C ALA A 232 20.59 1.17 -38.39
N LEU A 233 19.67 1.92 -37.78
CA LEU A 233 19.28 3.28 -38.23
C LEU A 233 20.22 4.36 -37.67
N MET A 234 21.01 4.03 -36.63
CA MET A 234 22.00 4.93 -36.06
C MET A 234 23.37 4.87 -36.78
N ASP A 235 23.56 3.97 -37.72
CA ASP A 235 24.78 3.89 -38.52
C ASP A 235 25.04 5.23 -39.22
N PRO A 236 26.20 5.90 -39.02
CA PRO A 236 26.53 7.18 -39.61
C PRO A 236 26.47 7.21 -41.15
N ASP A 237 26.75 6.09 -41.79
CA ASP A 237 26.78 5.97 -43.24
C ASP A 237 25.40 5.64 -43.86
N ARG A 238 24.39 5.37 -43.03
CA ARG A 238 23.02 5.06 -43.48
C ARG A 238 22.14 6.29 -43.51
N MET A 239 21.43 6.46 -44.63
CA MET A 239 20.30 7.42 -44.70
C MET A 239 19.01 6.78 -44.16
N ILE A 240 18.28 7.51 -43.30
CA ILE A 240 17.00 7.10 -42.73
C ILE A 240 15.91 7.51 -43.71
N SER A 241 15.13 6.55 -44.25
CA SER A 241 13.94 6.81 -45.08
C SER A 241 12.67 6.94 -44.23
N ASP A 242 11.56 7.36 -44.83
CA ASP A 242 10.27 7.44 -44.18
C ASP A 242 9.73 6.04 -43.82
N GLU A 243 10.01 5.03 -44.66
CA GLU A 243 9.71 3.63 -44.41
C GLU A 243 10.46 3.10 -43.19
N ASP A 244 11.74 3.48 -43.02
CA ASP A 244 12.52 3.16 -41.82
C ASP A 244 11.88 3.74 -40.55
N VAL A 245 11.38 4.99 -40.63
CA VAL A 245 10.69 5.62 -39.50
C VAL A 245 9.39 4.89 -39.16
N VAL A 246 8.57 4.56 -40.17
CA VAL A 246 7.33 3.79 -39.98
C VAL A 246 7.64 2.43 -39.32
N ALA A 247 8.64 1.72 -39.80
CA ALA A 247 9.06 0.44 -39.21
C ALA A 247 9.58 0.59 -37.78
N ALA A 248 10.35 1.63 -37.49
CA ALA A 248 10.86 1.91 -36.15
C ALA A 248 9.72 2.27 -35.17
N VAL A 249 8.75 3.09 -35.60
CA VAL A 249 7.55 3.40 -34.80
C VAL A 249 6.75 2.13 -34.52
N ALA A 250 6.48 1.29 -35.51
CA ALA A 250 5.77 0.04 -35.32
C ALA A 250 6.50 -0.90 -34.35
N LYS A 251 7.82 -0.96 -34.43
CA LYS A 251 8.65 -1.73 -33.49
C LYS A 251 8.56 -1.16 -32.06
N GLN A 252 8.66 0.16 -31.88
CA GLN A 252 8.58 0.79 -30.57
C GLN A 252 7.19 0.58 -29.94
N PHE A 253 6.11 0.68 -30.74
CA PHE A 253 4.76 0.33 -30.28
C PHE A 253 4.69 -1.13 -29.80
N SER A 254 5.30 -2.05 -30.51
CA SER A 254 5.34 -3.46 -30.12
C SER A 254 6.11 -3.68 -28.81
N LEU A 255 7.22 -2.97 -28.58
CA LEU A 255 8.03 -3.08 -27.36
C LEU A 255 7.35 -2.48 -26.16
N VAL A 256 6.75 -1.29 -26.31
CA VAL A 256 6.19 -0.50 -25.21
C VAL A 256 4.74 -0.91 -24.94
N LEU A 257 3.90 -0.96 -25.98
CA LEU A 257 2.44 -1.11 -25.87
C LEU A 257 1.94 -2.50 -26.28
N ARG A 258 2.82 -3.35 -26.83
CA ARG A 258 2.45 -4.65 -27.42
C ARG A 258 1.30 -4.54 -28.44
N LEU A 259 1.27 -3.43 -29.15
CA LEU A 259 0.30 -3.07 -30.18
C LEU A 259 1.00 -2.77 -31.48
N LYS A 260 0.20 -2.74 -32.55
CA LYS A 260 0.57 -2.07 -33.80
C LYS A 260 -0.04 -0.66 -33.79
N PRO A 261 0.66 0.37 -34.28
CA PRO A 261 0.05 1.68 -34.45
C PRO A 261 -1.04 1.63 -35.52
N THR A 262 -2.07 2.46 -35.37
CA THR A 262 -3.05 2.70 -36.43
C THR A 262 -2.41 3.54 -37.56
N GLU A 263 -3.06 3.59 -38.72
CA GLU A 263 -2.60 4.44 -39.82
C GLU A 263 -2.53 5.92 -39.42
N GLU A 264 -3.52 6.40 -38.66
CA GLU A 264 -3.54 7.77 -38.14
C GLU A 264 -2.36 8.01 -37.16
N GLN A 265 -2.09 7.08 -36.25
CA GLN A 265 -0.96 7.17 -35.37
C GLN A 265 0.36 7.17 -36.13
N THR A 266 0.52 6.27 -37.09
CA THR A 266 1.72 6.18 -37.93
C THR A 266 1.96 7.50 -38.66
N SER A 267 0.92 8.08 -39.30
CA SER A 267 1.01 9.38 -39.96
C SER A 267 1.40 10.52 -39.01
N ARG A 268 0.86 10.51 -37.78
CA ARG A 268 1.19 11.52 -36.75
C ARG A 268 2.66 11.45 -36.35
N TYR A 269 3.21 10.25 -36.17
CA TYR A 269 4.61 10.06 -35.80
C TYR A 269 5.57 10.37 -36.94
N LEU A 270 5.19 10.05 -38.19
CA LEU A 270 5.97 10.43 -39.35
C LEU A 270 6.02 11.96 -39.51
N LYS A 271 4.91 12.65 -39.33
CA LYS A 271 4.87 14.12 -39.34
C LYS A 271 5.70 14.73 -38.18
N LEU A 272 5.71 14.12 -37.02
CA LEU A 272 6.59 14.55 -35.92
C LEU A 272 8.06 14.40 -36.31
N PHE A 273 8.45 13.29 -36.92
CA PHE A 273 9.79 13.05 -37.44
C PHE A 273 10.20 14.14 -38.44
N GLU A 274 9.35 14.39 -39.49
CA GLU A 274 9.63 15.40 -40.47
C GLU A 274 9.84 16.79 -39.88
N ASN A 275 9.02 17.15 -38.86
CA ASN A 275 9.16 18.44 -38.15
C ASN A 275 10.48 18.54 -37.39
N CYS A 276 10.88 17.49 -36.69
CA CYS A 276 12.14 17.47 -35.93
C CYS A 276 13.37 17.40 -36.84
N ALA A 277 13.24 16.78 -38.02
CA ALA A 277 14.34 16.63 -38.97
C ALA A 277 14.60 17.88 -39.86
N LYS A 278 13.69 18.87 -39.87
CA LYS A 278 13.83 20.08 -40.71
C LYS A 278 15.09 20.88 -40.43
N ASP A 279 15.44 21.02 -39.16
CA ASP A 279 16.51 21.87 -38.69
C ASP A 279 17.59 21.07 -37.89
N GLY A 280 17.56 19.73 -37.97
CA GLY A 280 18.39 18.86 -37.13
C GLY A 280 18.87 17.55 -37.78
N ASP A 281 19.58 16.74 -37.00
CA ASP A 281 20.00 15.40 -37.40
C ASP A 281 18.79 14.46 -37.43
N ARG A 282 18.61 13.74 -38.53
CA ARG A 282 17.54 12.74 -38.69
C ARG A 282 17.60 11.62 -37.66
N ARG A 283 18.77 11.31 -37.10
CA ARG A 283 18.94 10.32 -36.02
C ARG A 283 18.39 10.83 -34.70
N GLU A 284 18.66 12.10 -34.36
CA GLU A 284 18.10 12.72 -33.18
C GLU A 284 16.57 12.94 -33.33
N ALA A 285 16.11 13.26 -34.53
CA ALA A 285 14.67 13.31 -34.85
C ALA A 285 14.00 11.94 -34.63
N LEU A 286 14.64 10.83 -35.07
CA LEU A 286 14.12 9.47 -34.83
C LEU A 286 14.10 9.14 -33.34
N LYS A 287 15.15 9.44 -32.59
CA LYS A 287 15.14 9.25 -31.13
C LYS A 287 14.00 10.00 -30.45
N THR A 288 13.76 11.25 -30.87
CA THR A 288 12.62 12.05 -30.36
C THR A 288 11.29 11.37 -30.64
N VAL A 289 11.10 10.82 -31.82
CA VAL A 289 9.88 10.05 -32.19
C VAL A 289 9.73 8.79 -31.32
N LEU A 290 10.82 8.04 -31.09
CA LEU A 290 10.78 6.85 -30.25
C LEU A 290 10.48 7.19 -28.77
N GLN A 291 11.01 8.33 -28.27
CA GLN A 291 10.67 8.86 -26.93
C GLN A 291 9.19 9.22 -26.84
N ALA A 292 8.62 9.85 -27.87
CA ALA A 292 7.21 10.22 -27.89
C ALA A 292 6.26 9.02 -27.77
N VAL A 293 6.66 7.83 -28.23
CA VAL A 293 5.89 6.58 -27.99
C VAL A 293 5.86 6.21 -26.51
N LEU A 294 6.97 6.35 -25.79
CA LEU A 294 7.06 6.09 -24.35
C LEU A 294 6.26 7.10 -23.51
N LEU A 295 6.02 8.30 -24.05
CA LEU A 295 5.27 9.37 -23.38
C LEU A 295 3.76 9.31 -23.64
N GLN A 296 3.27 8.36 -24.44
CA GLN A 296 1.83 8.19 -24.63
C GLN A 296 1.12 7.84 -23.33
N THR A 297 -0.14 8.24 -23.21
CA THR A 297 -1.01 7.86 -22.09
C THR A 297 -1.03 6.34 -21.91
N ALA A 298 -1.20 5.57 -22.99
CA ALA A 298 -1.23 4.11 -22.94
C ALA A 298 0.08 3.43 -22.50
N ALA A 299 1.22 4.15 -22.51
CA ALA A 299 2.49 3.63 -22.02
C ALA A 299 2.65 3.82 -20.49
N ASN A 300 1.92 4.75 -19.88
CA ASN A 300 2.07 5.15 -18.49
C ASN A 300 0.80 4.90 -17.66
N TYR A 301 -0.33 4.74 -18.31
CA TYR A 301 -1.65 4.55 -17.71
C TYR A 301 -2.40 3.44 -18.45
N ARG A 302 -3.26 2.74 -17.72
CA ARG A 302 -4.29 1.89 -18.30
C ARG A 302 -5.64 2.60 -18.27
N SER A 303 -6.44 2.43 -19.33
CA SER A 303 -7.81 2.90 -19.40
C SER A 303 -8.76 1.79 -18.94
N GLU A 304 -9.72 2.15 -18.13
CA GLU A 304 -10.82 1.29 -17.68
C GLU A 304 -12.13 2.06 -17.81
N SER A 305 -12.50 2.37 -19.06
CA SER A 305 -13.68 3.17 -19.38
C SER A 305 -14.92 2.32 -19.67
N GLY A 306 -14.70 1.08 -20.08
CA GLY A 306 -15.74 0.21 -20.64
C GLY A 306 -16.09 0.57 -22.08
N ASP A 307 -16.64 -0.38 -22.83
CA ASP A 307 -16.97 -0.28 -24.25
C ASP A 307 -18.46 -0.52 -24.52
N GLY A 308 -18.94 -0.06 -25.68
CA GLY A 308 -20.31 -0.24 -26.13
C GLY A 308 -21.33 0.66 -25.43
N GLU A 309 -22.63 0.34 -25.63
CA GLU A 309 -23.73 1.03 -24.97
C GLU A 309 -23.82 0.64 -23.50
N ALA A 310 -24.25 1.60 -22.67
CA ALA A 310 -24.50 1.31 -21.25
C ALA A 310 -25.72 0.40 -21.11
N ASP A 311 -25.67 -0.54 -20.17
CA ASP A 311 -26.82 -1.36 -19.80
C ASP A 311 -27.91 -0.53 -19.09
N ALA A 312 -29.02 -1.17 -18.73
CA ALA A 312 -30.15 -0.52 -18.03
C ALA A 312 -29.77 0.10 -16.68
N SER A 313 -28.61 -0.25 -16.13
CA SER A 313 -28.06 0.29 -14.87
C SER A 313 -26.97 1.33 -15.09
N GLY A 314 -26.75 1.77 -16.33
CA GLY A 314 -25.75 2.76 -16.71
C GLY A 314 -24.31 2.22 -16.67
N ARG A 315 -24.12 0.88 -16.76
CA ARG A 315 -22.82 0.23 -16.70
C ARG A 315 -22.36 -0.16 -18.10
N ARG A 316 -21.06 -0.06 -18.33
CA ARG A 316 -20.40 -0.58 -19.53
C ARG A 316 -19.42 -1.67 -19.15
N ARG A 317 -19.44 -2.78 -19.86
CA ARG A 317 -18.45 -3.82 -19.67
C ARG A 317 -17.09 -3.34 -20.18
N LEU A 318 -16.00 -3.72 -19.49
CA LEU A 318 -14.66 -3.51 -20.05
C LEU A 318 -14.56 -4.22 -21.40
N SER A 319 -13.98 -3.56 -22.39
CA SER A 319 -13.63 -4.22 -23.65
C SER A 319 -12.74 -5.42 -23.39
N PRO A 320 -12.71 -6.46 -24.26
CA PRO A 320 -11.84 -7.61 -24.07
C PRO A 320 -10.38 -7.23 -23.82
N ARG A 321 -9.91 -6.15 -24.45
CA ARG A 321 -8.56 -5.65 -24.27
C ARG A 321 -8.35 -4.94 -22.94
N GLU A 322 -9.23 -4.01 -22.56
CA GLU A 322 -9.17 -3.37 -21.24
C GLU A 322 -9.23 -4.41 -20.12
N LEU A 323 -10.05 -5.45 -20.30
CA LEU A 323 -10.16 -6.55 -19.35
C LEU A 323 -8.87 -7.37 -19.28
N ALA A 324 -8.28 -7.71 -20.43
CA ALA A 324 -7.00 -8.43 -20.47
C ALA A 324 -5.86 -7.65 -19.76
N GLU A 325 -5.82 -6.34 -19.95
CA GLU A 325 -4.86 -5.45 -19.29
C GLU A 325 -5.15 -5.35 -17.77
N ALA A 326 -6.41 -5.16 -17.40
CA ALA A 326 -6.82 -5.07 -16.00
C ALA A 326 -6.49 -6.37 -15.22
N LEU A 327 -6.80 -7.55 -15.81
CA LEU A 327 -6.47 -8.86 -15.22
C LEU A 327 -4.96 -9.10 -15.15
N SER A 328 -4.23 -8.73 -16.21
CA SER A 328 -2.76 -8.84 -16.21
C SER A 328 -2.13 -8.05 -15.08
N LEU A 329 -2.48 -6.77 -14.93
CA LEU A 329 -1.92 -5.90 -13.90
C LEU A 329 -2.51 -6.15 -12.49
N ALA A 330 -3.62 -6.85 -12.38
CA ALA A 330 -4.13 -7.35 -11.10
C ALA A 330 -3.32 -8.56 -10.60
N LEU A 331 -2.87 -9.45 -11.48
CA LEU A 331 -2.20 -10.70 -11.12
C LEU A 331 -0.69 -10.70 -11.34
N ASN A 332 -0.18 -9.73 -12.11
CA ASN A 332 1.25 -9.61 -12.42
C ASN A 332 1.63 -8.13 -12.57
N ASP A 333 2.90 -7.82 -12.49
CA ASP A 333 3.45 -6.48 -12.78
C ASP A 333 3.85 -6.32 -14.25
N ASP A 334 3.38 -7.20 -15.14
CA ASP A 334 3.54 -7.14 -16.59
C ASP A 334 2.31 -7.77 -17.27
N TRP A 335 2.23 -7.63 -18.58
CA TRP A 335 1.18 -8.21 -19.38
C TRP A 335 1.28 -9.74 -19.43
N VAL A 336 0.19 -10.40 -19.09
CA VAL A 336 0.06 -11.86 -19.13
C VAL A 336 -0.49 -12.24 -20.49
N ARG A 337 0.31 -12.93 -21.27
CA ARG A 337 0.00 -13.28 -22.67
C ARG A 337 -1.33 -14.02 -22.82
N GLU A 338 -1.62 -14.91 -21.89
CA GLU A 338 -2.83 -15.74 -21.87
C GLU A 338 -4.10 -14.90 -21.93
N PHE A 339 -4.15 -13.75 -21.21
CA PHE A 339 -5.31 -12.86 -21.25
C PHE A 339 -5.48 -12.16 -22.60
N PHE A 340 -4.39 -11.71 -23.22
CA PHE A 340 -4.45 -11.07 -24.53
C PHE A 340 -4.80 -12.08 -25.63
N ASP A 341 -4.21 -13.29 -25.60
CA ASP A 341 -4.57 -14.37 -26.52
C ASP A 341 -6.04 -14.78 -26.36
N ALA A 342 -6.60 -14.72 -25.15
CA ALA A 342 -8.02 -14.98 -24.90
C ALA A 342 -8.90 -13.85 -25.41
N ALA A 343 -8.49 -12.58 -25.24
CA ALA A 343 -9.20 -11.43 -25.79
C ALA A 343 -9.29 -11.49 -27.33
N ASP A 344 -8.16 -11.77 -27.99
CA ASP A 344 -8.09 -11.87 -29.46
C ASP A 344 -8.95 -13.02 -30.03
N LYS A 345 -9.23 -14.04 -29.21
CA LYS A 345 -10.03 -15.22 -29.57
C LYS A 345 -11.50 -15.13 -29.13
N GLY A 346 -11.95 -14.00 -28.59
CA GLY A 346 -13.31 -13.83 -28.07
C GLY A 346 -13.61 -14.71 -26.85
N LYS A 347 -12.60 -15.00 -26.01
CA LYS A 347 -12.71 -15.86 -24.81
C LYS A 347 -12.73 -15.07 -23.51
N LEU A 348 -13.09 -13.78 -23.56
CA LEU A 348 -13.31 -12.92 -22.39
C LEU A 348 -14.70 -12.27 -22.41
N GLU A 349 -15.65 -12.83 -23.14
CA GLU A 349 -16.99 -12.25 -23.34
C GLU A 349 -17.95 -12.60 -22.20
N THR A 350 -17.84 -13.79 -21.58
CA THR A 350 -18.70 -14.20 -20.47
C THR A 350 -17.92 -14.32 -19.17
N THR A 351 -18.63 -14.29 -18.04
CA THR A 351 -18.01 -14.41 -16.71
C THR A 351 -17.33 -15.76 -16.53
N GLU A 352 -17.94 -16.84 -17.06
CA GLU A 352 -17.41 -18.21 -16.98
C GLU A 352 -16.11 -18.34 -17.79
N GLN A 353 -16.01 -17.68 -18.94
CA GLN A 353 -14.78 -17.64 -19.74
C GLN A 353 -13.68 -16.90 -19.00
N VAL A 354 -13.99 -15.75 -18.37
CA VAL A 354 -13.04 -14.99 -17.56
C VAL A 354 -12.60 -15.82 -16.36
N GLU A 355 -13.52 -16.49 -15.67
CA GLU A 355 -13.20 -17.34 -14.54
C GLU A 355 -12.24 -18.47 -14.92
N ALA A 356 -12.52 -19.15 -16.03
CA ALA A 356 -11.70 -20.28 -16.50
C ALA A 356 -10.25 -19.84 -16.77
N ILE A 357 -10.05 -18.69 -17.44
CA ILE A 357 -8.69 -18.21 -17.78
C ILE A 357 -7.97 -17.65 -16.57
N VAL A 358 -8.67 -16.98 -15.63
CA VAL A 358 -8.07 -16.47 -14.38
C VAL A 358 -7.61 -17.64 -13.51
N ARG A 359 -8.40 -18.71 -13.39
CA ARG A 359 -7.98 -19.93 -12.68
C ARG A 359 -6.76 -20.59 -13.33
N ASP A 360 -6.75 -20.75 -14.65
CA ASP A 360 -5.62 -21.33 -15.38
C ASP A 360 -4.31 -20.52 -15.16
N VAL A 361 -4.39 -19.20 -15.16
CA VAL A 361 -3.23 -18.33 -14.91
C VAL A 361 -2.74 -18.46 -13.46
N LEU A 362 -3.65 -18.49 -12.49
CA LEU A 362 -3.29 -18.64 -11.08
C LEU A 362 -2.72 -20.02 -10.75
N GLU A 363 -3.18 -21.08 -11.42
CA GLU A 363 -2.68 -22.45 -11.22
C GLU A 363 -1.29 -22.67 -11.84
N LYS A 364 -1.00 -22.05 -12.97
CA LYS A 364 0.29 -22.14 -13.67
C LYS A 364 1.39 -21.32 -13.05
N GLY A 365 1.02 -20.27 -12.28
CA GLY A 365 1.98 -19.40 -11.62
C GLY A 365 2.40 -19.95 -10.27
N ASP A 366 3.71 -20.08 -10.03
CA ASP A 366 4.21 -19.97 -8.66
C ASP A 366 3.76 -18.61 -8.12
N SER A 367 3.44 -18.51 -6.82
CA SER A 367 2.84 -17.33 -6.19
C SER A 367 3.31 -16.03 -6.84
N SER A 368 2.40 -15.41 -7.57
CA SER A 368 2.69 -14.19 -8.33
C SER A 368 3.30 -13.14 -7.39
N PRO A 369 4.36 -12.44 -7.79
CA PRO A 369 4.89 -11.31 -7.02
C PRO A 369 3.81 -10.32 -6.60
N ARG A 370 2.74 -10.20 -7.39
CA ARG A 370 1.59 -9.35 -7.09
C ARG A 370 0.76 -9.90 -5.93
N LEU A 371 0.56 -11.21 -5.82
CA LEU A 371 -0.11 -11.82 -4.66
C LEU A 371 0.71 -11.61 -3.39
N LEU A 372 2.03 -11.84 -3.46
CA LEU A 372 2.92 -11.56 -2.33
C LEU A 372 2.94 -10.07 -1.98
N GLY A 373 2.85 -9.19 -2.97
CA GLY A 373 2.72 -7.74 -2.82
C GLY A 373 1.51 -7.33 -1.99
N PHE A 374 0.39 -8.06 -2.10
CA PHE A 374 -0.77 -7.88 -1.22
C PHE A 374 -0.38 -8.11 0.24
N PHE A 375 0.26 -9.22 0.57
CA PHE A 375 0.62 -9.54 1.95
C PHE A 375 1.68 -8.61 2.52
N ARG A 376 2.64 -8.12 1.70
CA ARG A 376 3.58 -7.07 2.09
C ARG A 376 2.87 -5.81 2.54
N GLN A 377 1.86 -5.36 1.79
CA GLN A 377 1.09 -4.17 2.11
C GLN A 377 0.05 -4.41 3.22
N TYR A 378 -0.52 -5.59 3.30
CA TYR A 378 -1.53 -5.93 4.32
C TYR A 378 -0.90 -6.03 5.71
N PHE A 379 0.18 -6.78 5.87
CA PHE A 379 0.86 -6.99 7.15
C PHE A 379 1.92 -5.92 7.47
N ASP A 380 2.37 -5.15 6.50
CA ASP A 380 3.44 -4.13 6.62
C ASP A 380 4.81 -4.67 7.10
N TYR A 381 5.02 -5.99 7.14
CA TYR A 381 6.27 -6.60 7.61
C TYR A 381 7.49 -6.20 6.76
N ALA A 382 7.26 -5.88 5.48
CA ALA A 382 8.31 -5.47 4.56
C ALA A 382 8.95 -4.11 4.91
N SER A 383 8.34 -3.34 5.82
CA SER A 383 8.93 -2.09 6.35
C SER A 383 9.94 -2.32 7.49
N ALA A 384 10.17 -3.57 7.91
CA ALA A 384 11.16 -3.87 8.95
C ALA A 384 12.56 -3.29 8.68
N PRO A 385 13.12 -3.31 7.45
CA PRO A 385 14.41 -2.69 7.15
C PRO A 385 14.44 -1.17 7.28
N GLU A 386 13.28 -0.52 7.25
CA GLU A 386 13.15 0.94 7.39
C GLU A 386 13.21 1.38 8.86
N VAL A 387 12.99 0.46 9.81
CA VAL A 387 13.08 0.75 11.24
C VAL A 387 14.52 0.67 11.70
N PHE A 388 15.15 1.82 11.83
CA PHE A 388 16.51 1.92 12.34
C PHE A 388 16.57 1.48 13.80
N LYS A 389 17.39 0.46 14.12
CA LYS A 389 17.55 -0.03 15.48
C LYS A 389 18.77 0.58 16.16
N ASP A 390 18.55 1.16 17.35
CA ASP A 390 19.65 1.64 18.18
C ASP A 390 20.34 0.47 18.86
N ARG A 391 21.62 0.30 18.57
CA ARG A 391 22.44 -0.81 19.09
C ARG A 391 22.65 -0.76 20.60
N SER A 392 22.53 0.40 21.22
CA SER A 392 22.71 0.56 22.67
C SER A 392 21.59 -0.10 23.48
N PHE A 393 20.39 -0.24 22.91
CA PHE A 393 19.23 -0.84 23.56
C PHE A 393 19.13 -2.37 23.42
N GLY A 394 19.90 -2.99 22.54
CA GLY A 394 19.98 -4.45 22.41
C GLY A 394 20.81 -5.13 23.51
N LEU A 395 21.45 -4.35 24.38
CA LEU A 395 22.28 -4.85 25.49
C LEU A 395 21.46 -5.27 26.70
N GLU A 396 20.24 -4.78 26.87
CA GLU A 396 19.36 -5.06 28.01
C GLU A 396 19.09 -6.56 28.17
N GLU A 397 18.88 -7.27 27.06
CA GLU A 397 18.67 -8.72 27.08
C GLU A 397 19.89 -9.56 27.50
N ARG A 398 21.08 -8.95 27.44
CA ARG A 398 22.35 -9.57 27.85
C ARG A 398 22.84 -9.14 29.21
N ALA A 399 22.11 -8.24 29.88
CA ALA A 399 22.55 -7.74 31.21
C ALA A 399 22.78 -8.89 32.21
N ASN A 400 21.98 -9.95 32.17
CA ASN A 400 22.18 -11.14 32.98
C ASN A 400 23.40 -12.01 32.58
N ASP A 401 23.85 -11.90 31.31
CA ASP A 401 25.08 -12.54 30.84
C ASP A 401 26.32 -11.64 31.08
N PHE A 402 26.12 -10.35 31.39
CA PHE A 402 27.20 -9.40 31.66
C PHE A 402 27.98 -9.75 32.92
N GLU A 403 27.35 -10.31 33.95
CA GLU A 403 28.09 -10.83 35.11
C GLU A 403 29.03 -11.96 34.75
N LYS A 404 28.69 -12.77 33.75
CA LYS A 404 29.56 -13.85 33.23
C LYS A 404 30.62 -13.35 32.27
N MET A 405 30.45 -12.14 31.71
CA MET A 405 31.36 -11.54 30.73
C MET A 405 32.20 -10.38 31.28
N ARG A 406 32.28 -10.21 32.59
CA ARG A 406 33.20 -9.25 33.25
C ARG A 406 34.62 -9.40 32.70
N GLY A 407 34.97 -8.60 31.68
CA GLY A 407 36.30 -8.59 31.03
C GLY A 407 36.28 -8.59 29.53
N ARG A 408 35.13 -8.67 28.84
CA ARG A 408 35.02 -8.51 27.41
C ARG A 408 34.04 -7.38 27.05
N PHE A 409 34.49 -6.52 26.18
CA PHE A 409 33.94 -5.22 25.78
C PHE A 409 32.42 -5.13 25.60
N PRO A 410 31.80 -4.03 26.10
CA PRO A 410 30.36 -3.73 25.85
C PRO A 410 29.99 -3.41 24.41
N SER A 411 30.95 -3.35 23.51
CA SER A 411 30.75 -2.95 22.12
C SER A 411 30.20 -4.05 21.19
N GLU A 412 29.96 -5.25 21.71
CA GLU A 412 29.45 -6.36 20.91
C GLU A 412 27.99 -6.70 21.26
N VAL A 413 27.07 -5.76 20.95
CA VAL A 413 25.75 -6.19 20.45
C VAL A 413 26.04 -7.18 19.35
N PRO A 414 25.41 -8.36 19.26
CA PRO A 414 25.63 -9.24 18.13
C PRO A 414 25.53 -8.39 16.89
N GLU A 415 26.62 -8.33 16.14
CA GLU A 415 26.70 -7.60 14.88
C GLU A 415 25.51 -7.96 13.97
N TYR A 416 24.96 -9.14 14.19
CA TYR A 416 23.77 -9.67 13.55
C TYR A 416 22.50 -8.89 13.95
N LEU A 417 22.22 -8.66 15.22
CA LEU A 417 21.02 -7.89 15.66
C LEU A 417 21.14 -6.41 15.31
N GLY A 418 22.34 -5.89 15.22
CA GLY A 418 22.64 -4.53 14.79
C GLY A 418 23.00 -4.39 13.31
N SER A 419 23.07 -5.49 12.53
CA SER A 419 23.36 -5.44 11.10
C SER A 419 22.13 -4.99 10.34
N ARG A 420 22.33 -4.04 9.42
CA ARG A 420 21.24 -3.60 8.51
C ARG A 420 20.70 -4.70 7.59
N HIS A 421 21.41 -5.83 7.47
CA HIS A 421 20.97 -6.97 6.67
C HIS A 421 20.06 -7.94 7.41
N MET A 422 19.97 -7.85 8.75
CA MET A 422 19.10 -8.71 9.53
C MET A 422 17.62 -8.52 9.21
N PRO A 423 17.08 -7.30 9.20
CA PRO A 423 15.67 -7.09 8.88
C PRO A 423 15.30 -7.58 7.47
N ASP A 424 16.20 -7.43 6.47
CA ASP A 424 16.00 -7.98 5.13
C ASP A 424 15.83 -9.51 5.15
N ASN A 425 16.66 -10.21 5.92
CA ASN A 425 16.55 -11.66 6.08
C ASN A 425 15.25 -12.08 6.77
N LEU A 426 14.79 -11.32 7.77
CA LEU A 426 13.51 -11.58 8.44
C LEU A 426 12.33 -11.42 7.49
N VAL A 427 12.39 -10.44 6.58
CA VAL A 427 11.38 -10.26 5.52
C VAL A 427 11.36 -11.46 4.60
N VAL A 428 12.54 -11.93 4.11
CA VAL A 428 12.66 -13.11 3.25
C VAL A 428 12.09 -14.36 3.92
N ASP A 429 12.40 -14.59 5.19
CA ASP A 429 11.86 -15.73 5.95
C ASP A 429 10.33 -15.68 6.05
N THR A 430 9.79 -14.49 6.31
CA THR A 430 8.34 -14.26 6.39
C THR A 430 7.65 -14.47 5.04
N GLU A 431 8.28 -14.01 3.95
CA GLU A 431 7.77 -14.23 2.59
C GLU A 431 7.75 -15.70 2.21
N ALA A 432 8.82 -16.43 2.55
CA ALA A 432 8.88 -17.88 2.33
C ALA A 432 7.76 -18.63 3.07
N LEU A 433 7.40 -18.19 4.29
CA LEU A 433 6.26 -18.73 5.03
C LEU A 433 4.94 -18.44 4.33
N ILE A 434 4.72 -17.21 3.88
CA ILE A 434 3.51 -16.82 3.15
C ILE A 434 3.41 -17.62 1.83
N GLU A 435 4.49 -17.71 1.05
CA GLU A 435 4.53 -18.50 -0.17
C GLU A 435 4.18 -19.97 0.08
N HIS A 436 4.69 -20.56 1.17
CA HIS A 436 4.37 -21.93 1.56
C HIS A 436 2.87 -22.12 1.85
N ILE A 437 2.26 -21.20 2.62
CA ILE A 437 0.84 -21.22 2.94
C ILE A 437 0.00 -21.03 1.67
N LEU A 438 0.37 -20.11 0.79
CA LEU A 438 -0.30 -19.88 -0.49
C LEU A 438 -0.17 -21.04 -1.46
N LYS A 439 0.89 -21.83 -1.36
CA LYS A 439 1.05 -23.05 -2.16
C LYS A 439 0.08 -24.15 -1.72
N GLU A 440 -0.13 -24.30 -0.42
CA GLU A 440 -1.15 -25.22 0.13
C GLU A 440 -2.57 -24.74 -0.19
N ASP A 441 -2.80 -23.43 -0.17
CA ASP A 441 -4.03 -22.72 -0.52
C ASP A 441 -5.30 -23.26 0.16
N SER A 442 -5.18 -23.62 1.42
CA SER A 442 -6.29 -24.03 2.28
C SER A 442 -6.17 -23.35 3.64
N ASP A 443 -7.30 -22.90 4.17
CA ASP A 443 -7.41 -22.17 5.44
C ASP A 443 -6.36 -21.07 5.60
N VAL A 444 -6.16 -20.30 4.50
CA VAL A 444 -5.01 -19.41 4.33
C VAL A 444 -4.95 -18.36 5.43
N LEU A 445 -6.05 -17.64 5.71
CA LEU A 445 -6.05 -16.57 6.72
C LEU A 445 -5.74 -17.13 8.12
N ARG A 446 -6.38 -18.26 8.48
CA ARG A 446 -6.17 -18.90 9.77
C ARG A 446 -4.71 -19.36 9.92
N LYS A 447 -4.14 -20.00 8.90
CA LYS A 447 -2.73 -20.40 8.90
C LYS A 447 -1.79 -19.21 9.00
N LEU A 448 -2.08 -18.10 8.31
CA LEU A 448 -1.30 -16.88 8.43
C LEU A 448 -1.31 -16.30 9.85
N LEU A 449 -2.37 -16.51 10.62
CA LEU A 449 -2.48 -16.02 11.99
C LEU A 449 -1.98 -17.02 13.03
N THR A 450 -2.06 -18.34 12.77
CA THR A 450 -1.90 -19.35 13.83
C THR A 450 -0.86 -20.43 13.56
N THR A 451 -0.18 -20.46 12.42
CA THR A 451 0.84 -21.48 12.15
C THR A 451 1.99 -21.44 13.17
N ASP A 452 2.38 -22.61 13.67
CA ASP A 452 3.55 -22.80 14.55
C ASP A 452 4.86 -23.07 13.78
N ARG A 453 4.86 -22.75 12.48
CA ARG A 453 5.99 -22.97 11.59
C ARG A 453 6.60 -21.65 11.13
N THR A 454 7.88 -21.70 10.77
CA THR A 454 8.60 -20.57 10.19
C THR A 454 9.70 -21.07 9.25
N PHE A 455 10.13 -20.20 8.36
CA PHE A 455 11.39 -20.37 7.65
C PHE A 455 12.50 -19.62 8.39
N VAL A 456 13.72 -20.09 8.27
CA VAL A 456 14.87 -19.51 8.94
C VAL A 456 16.01 -19.35 7.94
N ASN A 457 16.30 -18.11 7.58
CA ASN A 457 17.41 -17.74 6.68
C ASN A 457 17.43 -18.56 5.37
N VAL A 458 16.27 -18.65 4.73
CA VAL A 458 16.07 -19.43 3.52
C VAL A 458 16.68 -18.72 2.32
N ARG A 459 17.44 -19.44 1.52
CA ARG A 459 17.80 -19.04 0.16
C ARG A 459 17.14 -19.97 -0.85
N TRP A 460 16.59 -19.37 -1.88
CA TRP A 460 15.95 -20.08 -2.97
C TRP A 460 16.89 -20.19 -4.16
N ASP A 461 17.12 -21.40 -4.66
CA ASP A 461 17.59 -21.57 -6.03
C ASP A 461 16.37 -21.63 -6.96
N VAL A 462 16.41 -20.80 -7.98
CA VAL A 462 15.38 -20.77 -8.99
C VAL A 462 15.89 -21.50 -10.23
N ASP A 463 15.27 -22.61 -10.57
CA ASP A 463 15.43 -23.18 -11.90
C ASP A 463 14.57 -22.36 -12.87
N HIS A 464 15.22 -21.47 -13.61
CA HIS A 464 14.56 -20.60 -14.59
C HIS A 464 13.93 -21.36 -15.77
N LYS A 465 14.37 -22.59 -16.06
CA LYS A 465 13.82 -23.42 -17.14
C LYS A 465 12.58 -24.16 -16.65
N ALA A 466 12.67 -24.78 -15.48
CA ALA A 466 11.55 -25.53 -14.89
C ALA A 466 10.55 -24.61 -14.15
N ARG A 467 10.86 -23.31 -13.95
CA ARG A 467 10.10 -22.37 -13.12
C ARG A 467 9.83 -22.89 -11.70
N THR A 468 10.77 -23.66 -11.18
CA THR A 468 10.69 -24.22 -9.83
C THR A 468 11.66 -23.51 -8.90
N LYS A 469 11.22 -23.31 -7.66
CA LYS A 469 12.06 -22.83 -6.57
C LYS A 469 12.36 -24.00 -5.66
N THR A 470 13.63 -24.22 -5.38
CA THR A 470 14.07 -25.23 -4.40
C THR A 470 14.86 -24.56 -3.28
N VAL A 471 14.62 -24.97 -2.05
CA VAL A 471 15.41 -24.52 -0.90
C VAL A 471 16.81 -25.14 -1.01
N THR A 472 17.82 -24.33 -1.31
CA THR A 472 19.16 -24.83 -1.55
C THR A 472 20.10 -24.61 -0.42
N GLN A 473 19.80 -23.74 0.52
CA GLN A 473 20.78 -23.48 1.52
C GLN A 473 20.26 -23.31 2.91
N SER A 474 20.86 -24.18 3.68
CA SER A 474 21.15 -23.97 5.05
C SER A 474 22.10 -22.77 5.25
N PHE A 475 21.96 -22.16 6.35
CA PHE A 475 22.84 -21.23 6.96
C PHE A 475 24.33 -21.69 6.86
N LYS A 476 25.19 -20.87 6.31
CA LYS A 476 26.63 -21.10 6.41
C LYS A 476 27.09 -20.69 7.80
N ARG A 477 27.49 -21.66 8.61
CA ARG A 477 28.26 -21.41 9.82
C ARG A 477 29.47 -20.55 9.47
N ASN A 478 29.48 -19.31 9.95
CA ASN A 478 30.70 -18.51 10.00
C ASN A 478 31.18 -18.49 11.47
N ALA A 479 32.40 -18.09 11.69
CA ALA A 479 33.07 -18.16 13.00
C ALA A 479 32.30 -17.45 14.14
N TRP A 480 31.38 -16.57 13.82
CA TRP A 480 30.50 -15.84 14.75
C TRP A 480 29.35 -16.71 15.29
N ASN A 481 28.92 -17.71 14.53
CA ASN A 481 27.80 -18.58 14.89
C ASN A 481 28.16 -19.69 15.88
N ASP A 482 29.43 -19.97 16.07
CA ASP A 482 29.90 -21.02 16.99
C ASP A 482 29.77 -20.62 18.47
N ARG A 483 29.43 -19.35 18.75
CA ARG A 483 29.24 -18.84 20.11
C ARG A 483 27.82 -18.97 20.65
N GLY A 484 26.88 -19.57 19.89
CA GLY A 484 25.55 -19.92 20.36
C GLY A 484 24.54 -18.75 20.54
N LEU A 485 25.00 -17.50 20.35
CA LEU A 485 24.22 -16.30 20.61
C LEU A 485 23.93 -15.45 19.37
N GLU A 486 24.38 -15.89 18.20
CA GLU A 486 24.47 -15.08 17.01
C GLU A 486 23.88 -15.80 15.79
N GLY A 487 22.89 -15.19 15.19
CA GLY A 487 22.28 -15.69 13.97
C GLY A 487 20.74 -15.72 14.01
N PRO A 488 20.11 -16.05 12.88
CA PRO A 488 18.63 -16.09 12.77
C PRO A 488 17.99 -17.03 13.79
N HIS A 489 18.66 -18.12 14.15
CA HIS A 489 18.16 -19.05 15.14
C HIS A 489 18.07 -18.46 16.55
N TYR A 490 18.87 -17.44 16.90
CA TYR A 490 18.71 -16.74 18.16
C TYR A 490 17.35 -16.05 18.25
N VAL A 491 16.94 -15.33 17.19
CA VAL A 491 15.66 -14.62 17.13
C VAL A 491 14.49 -15.60 17.20
N TYR A 492 14.59 -16.73 16.48
CA TYR A 492 13.56 -17.75 16.43
C TYR A 492 13.66 -18.80 17.55
N GLY A 493 14.74 -18.82 18.32
CA GLY A 493 14.94 -19.75 19.44
C GLY A 493 15.44 -21.13 19.06
N PHE A 494 15.99 -21.32 17.86
CA PHE A 494 16.58 -22.59 17.46
C PHE A 494 18.00 -22.72 18.05
N SER A 495 18.30 -23.87 18.67
CA SER A 495 19.66 -24.19 19.12
C SER A 495 20.58 -24.61 18.00
N GLU A 496 20.01 -25.19 16.93
CA GLU A 496 20.71 -25.66 15.73
C GLU A 496 19.93 -25.25 14.48
N TRP A 497 20.62 -25.22 13.34
CA TRP A 497 19.95 -24.97 12.05
C TRP A 497 18.92 -26.08 11.75
N PRO A 498 17.61 -25.71 11.55
CA PRO A 498 16.61 -26.70 11.20
C PRO A 498 16.79 -27.18 9.76
N LYS A 499 17.10 -28.47 9.58
CA LYS A 499 17.33 -29.07 8.26
C LYS A 499 16.09 -29.10 7.39
N ASN A 500 14.92 -29.26 8.01
CA ASN A 500 13.64 -29.29 7.33
C ASN A 500 12.95 -27.93 7.44
N GLN A 501 12.49 -27.40 6.33
CA GLN A 501 11.81 -26.12 6.23
C GLN A 501 10.43 -26.32 5.57
N PRO A 502 9.35 -25.66 6.03
CA PRO A 502 9.32 -24.79 7.21
C PRO A 502 9.55 -25.56 8.51
N ALA A 503 10.33 -24.98 9.37
CA ALA A 503 10.66 -25.55 10.67
C ALA A 503 9.53 -25.32 11.68
N ARG A 504 9.29 -26.28 12.56
CA ARG A 504 8.41 -26.07 13.72
C ARG A 504 9.12 -25.23 14.76
N ILE A 505 8.45 -24.19 15.22
CA ILE A 505 9.00 -23.27 16.23
C ILE A 505 9.21 -24.01 17.55
N PRO A 506 10.37 -23.84 18.26
CA PRO A 506 10.62 -24.44 19.56
C PRO A 506 9.57 -24.07 20.59
N ARG A 507 9.15 -25.04 21.43
CA ARG A 507 8.14 -24.82 22.45
C ARG A 507 8.57 -23.87 23.56
N GLU A 508 9.88 -23.75 23.77
CA GLU A 508 10.50 -22.88 24.77
C GLU A 508 10.40 -21.39 24.39
N LYS A 509 10.27 -21.09 23.10
CA LYS A 509 10.11 -19.73 22.57
C LYS A 509 8.97 -19.69 21.54
N PRO A 510 7.74 -19.95 21.98
CA PRO A 510 6.61 -20.17 21.07
C PRO A 510 6.26 -18.91 20.25
N ARG A 511 5.82 -19.12 19.02
CA ARG A 511 5.34 -18.09 18.09
C ARG A 511 4.21 -18.66 17.27
N LEU A 512 3.27 -17.80 16.90
CA LEU A 512 2.16 -18.16 16.00
C LEU A 512 2.03 -17.13 14.88
N GLY A 513 1.84 -17.62 13.67
CA GLY A 513 1.51 -16.82 12.50
C GLY A 513 2.42 -15.63 12.24
N ILE A 514 1.93 -14.72 11.41
CA ILE A 514 2.70 -13.55 10.94
C ILE A 514 2.85 -12.50 12.04
N LEU A 515 1.86 -12.32 12.93
CA LEU A 515 1.91 -11.29 13.97
C LEU A 515 3.00 -11.54 15.03
N MET A 516 3.52 -12.77 15.12
CA MET A 516 4.64 -13.11 15.98
C MET A 516 5.93 -13.39 15.18
N GLN A 517 5.91 -13.21 13.85
CA GLN A 517 7.16 -13.26 13.08
C GLN A 517 8.03 -12.04 13.40
N PRO A 518 9.35 -12.22 13.50
CA PRO A 518 10.26 -11.12 13.83
C PRO A 518 10.14 -9.93 12.87
N ALA A 519 9.92 -10.14 11.57
CA ALA A 519 9.75 -9.05 10.62
C ALA A 519 8.55 -8.15 10.97
N TRP A 520 7.40 -8.73 11.34
CA TRP A 520 6.23 -7.96 11.73
C TRP A 520 6.46 -7.21 13.05
N LEU A 521 7.05 -7.88 14.03
CA LEU A 521 7.36 -7.28 15.34
C LEU A 521 8.34 -6.11 15.22
N VAL A 522 9.37 -6.24 14.38
CA VAL A 522 10.34 -5.16 14.09
C VAL A 522 9.66 -4.01 13.35
N ALA A 523 8.87 -4.30 12.32
CA ALA A 523 8.14 -3.29 11.55
C ALA A 523 7.18 -2.46 12.41
N HIS A 524 6.60 -3.07 13.47
CA HIS A 524 5.67 -2.45 14.40
C HIS A 524 6.30 -2.18 15.77
N SER A 525 7.49 -1.58 15.77
CA SER A 525 8.22 -1.13 16.95
C SER A 525 8.95 0.17 16.68
N THR A 526 9.47 0.82 17.72
CA THR A 526 10.33 1.99 17.57
C THR A 526 11.79 1.59 17.36
N ASN A 527 12.68 2.57 17.28
CA ASN A 527 14.13 2.34 17.15
C ASN A 527 14.74 1.65 18.38
N PHE A 528 14.15 1.84 19.54
CA PHE A 528 14.73 1.45 20.83
C PHE A 528 13.77 0.66 21.74
N GLU A 529 12.47 0.59 21.44
CA GLU A 529 11.50 -0.14 22.26
C GLU A 529 10.31 -0.68 21.46
N ASN A 530 9.48 -1.47 22.10
CA ASN A 530 8.21 -1.93 21.57
C ASN A 530 7.23 -0.77 21.37
N ASP A 531 6.26 -0.97 20.49
CA ASP A 531 5.19 -0.02 20.22
C ASP A 531 3.83 -0.73 20.27
N PRO A 532 3.28 -0.94 21.49
CA PRO A 532 1.96 -1.57 21.64
C PRO A 532 0.85 -0.78 20.95
N VAL A 533 0.93 0.55 20.93
CA VAL A 533 -0.03 1.43 20.27
C VAL A 533 -0.10 1.12 18.78
N ARG A 534 1.04 1.06 18.11
CA ARG A 534 1.12 0.76 16.68
C ARG A 534 0.66 -0.66 16.36
N ARG A 535 1.04 -1.66 17.17
CA ARG A 535 0.59 -3.06 17.03
C ARG A 535 -0.92 -3.16 17.20
N GLY A 536 -1.47 -2.54 18.23
CA GLY A 536 -2.91 -2.54 18.51
C GLY A 536 -3.71 -1.79 17.45
N ARG A 537 -3.22 -0.62 16.99
CA ARG A 537 -3.85 0.11 15.88
C ARG A 537 -3.92 -0.75 14.62
N TRP A 538 -2.83 -1.44 14.28
CA TRP A 538 -2.80 -2.35 13.12
C TRP A 538 -3.88 -3.44 13.24
N ILE A 539 -3.99 -4.10 14.41
CA ILE A 539 -5.02 -5.12 14.66
C ILE A 539 -6.41 -4.53 14.52
N ARG A 540 -6.66 -3.36 15.13
CA ARG A 540 -7.95 -2.68 15.08
C ARG A 540 -8.38 -2.36 13.64
N GLU A 541 -7.47 -1.78 12.87
CA GLU A 541 -7.77 -1.33 11.52
C GLU A 541 -7.76 -2.47 10.48
N ARG A 542 -6.83 -3.42 10.60
CA ARG A 542 -6.62 -4.46 9.57
C ARG A 542 -7.37 -5.76 9.83
N LEU A 543 -7.57 -6.13 11.08
CA LEU A 543 -8.29 -7.36 11.42
C LEU A 543 -9.72 -7.10 11.87
N LEU A 544 -9.95 -6.07 12.66
CA LEU A 544 -11.28 -5.75 13.17
C LEU A 544 -12.09 -4.80 12.27
N GLY A 545 -11.44 -4.15 11.29
CA GLY A 545 -12.08 -3.33 10.27
C GLY A 545 -12.68 -2.03 10.80
N GLN A 546 -12.12 -1.51 11.88
CA GLN A 546 -12.53 -0.26 12.51
C GLN A 546 -11.49 0.83 12.26
N THR A 547 -11.87 2.08 12.41
CA THR A 547 -10.98 3.23 12.21
C THR A 547 -10.59 3.78 13.58
N VAL A 548 -9.28 3.91 13.81
CA VAL A 548 -8.78 4.64 14.97
C VAL A 548 -8.69 6.12 14.59
N PRO A 549 -9.26 7.02 15.41
CA PRO A 549 -9.18 8.45 15.15
C PRO A 549 -7.73 8.94 15.04
N ASP A 550 -7.49 9.91 14.15
CA ASP A 550 -6.20 10.56 14.08
C ASP A 550 -5.93 11.41 15.32
N LEU A 551 -4.66 11.59 15.67
CA LEU A 551 -4.24 12.40 16.81
C LEU A 551 -4.81 13.82 16.70
N PRO A 552 -5.51 14.32 17.72
CA PRO A 552 -5.95 15.71 17.75
C PRO A 552 -4.76 16.68 17.69
N ILE A 553 -4.94 17.79 16.96
CA ILE A 553 -3.90 18.83 16.85
C ILE A 553 -3.61 19.37 18.26
N GLY A 554 -2.34 19.31 18.67
CA GLY A 554 -1.86 19.86 19.95
C GLY A 554 -1.76 18.87 21.10
N VAL A 555 -2.03 17.59 20.88
CA VAL A 555 -1.72 16.53 21.85
C VAL A 555 -0.29 16.05 21.64
N ALA A 556 0.59 16.32 22.62
CA ALA A 556 1.91 15.70 22.66
C ALA A 556 1.76 14.33 23.35
N ALA A 557 1.77 13.26 22.56
CA ALA A 557 1.63 11.90 23.05
C ALA A 557 3.00 11.22 23.05
N GLN A 558 3.84 11.55 24.02
CA GLN A 558 5.08 10.80 24.27
C GLN A 558 4.93 9.98 25.54
N ILE A 559 5.17 8.67 25.42
CA ILE A 559 5.33 7.81 26.59
C ILE A 559 6.59 8.29 27.32
N PRO A 560 6.56 8.48 28.66
CA PRO A 560 7.71 8.95 29.41
C PRO A 560 8.95 8.06 29.21
N ASP A 561 10.11 8.67 29.03
CA ASP A 561 11.40 7.97 28.99
C ASP A 561 11.87 7.69 30.43
N GLU A 562 11.30 6.67 31.03
CA GLU A 562 11.59 6.24 32.41
C GLU A 562 12.07 4.78 32.41
N PRO A 563 13.35 4.52 32.11
CA PRO A 563 13.88 3.17 31.89
C PRO A 563 13.86 2.27 33.14
N HIS A 564 13.54 2.82 34.33
CA HIS A 564 13.37 2.10 35.60
C HIS A 564 11.96 1.58 35.84
N HIS A 565 11.01 1.85 34.91
CA HIS A 565 9.65 1.34 34.88
C HIS A 565 9.43 0.46 33.69
N THR A 566 8.51 -0.53 33.82
CA THR A 566 8.09 -1.34 32.64
C THR A 566 7.39 -0.47 31.61
N LEU A 567 7.38 -0.90 30.36
CA LEU A 567 6.66 -0.18 29.31
C LEU A 567 5.17 -0.03 29.65
N ARG A 568 4.55 -1.06 30.23
CA ARG A 568 3.15 -1.03 30.67
C ARG A 568 2.92 0.01 31.77
N ASP A 569 3.85 0.16 32.72
CA ASP A 569 3.75 1.20 33.76
C ASP A 569 3.85 2.59 33.14
N ARG A 570 4.79 2.81 32.24
CA ARG A 570 4.97 4.09 31.53
C ARG A 570 3.76 4.44 30.65
N MET A 571 3.10 3.44 30.10
CA MET A 571 1.86 3.61 29.32
C MET A 571 0.63 3.97 30.18
N GLN A 572 0.71 3.98 31.53
CA GLN A 572 -0.39 4.51 32.34
C GLN A 572 -0.75 5.96 32.00
N VAL A 573 0.18 6.73 31.43
CA VAL A 573 -0.11 8.08 30.93
C VAL A 573 -1.19 8.10 29.86
N THR A 574 -1.35 7.05 29.09
CA THR A 574 -2.39 6.94 28.06
C THR A 574 -3.79 6.70 28.63
N ARG A 575 -3.89 6.36 29.92
CA ARG A 575 -5.15 6.18 30.67
C ARG A 575 -5.78 7.51 31.10
N ASP A 576 -5.07 8.63 30.95
CA ASP A 576 -5.67 9.94 31.15
C ASP A 576 -6.88 10.10 30.24
N GLN A 577 -7.95 10.70 30.75
CA GLN A 577 -9.26 10.82 30.07
C GLN A 577 -9.14 11.38 28.64
N LYS A 578 -8.18 12.30 28.41
CA LYS A 578 -7.97 12.90 27.07
C LYS A 578 -7.29 11.94 26.08
N CYS A 579 -6.44 11.07 26.57
CA CYS A 579 -5.69 10.11 25.76
C CYS A 579 -6.48 8.81 25.55
N TRP A 580 -7.21 8.40 26.61
CA TRP A 580 -7.88 7.10 26.67
C TRP A 580 -8.93 6.93 25.58
N LYS A 581 -9.62 7.98 25.15
CA LYS A 581 -10.61 7.95 24.07
C LYS A 581 -10.09 7.30 22.76
N CYS A 582 -8.78 7.42 22.51
CA CYS A 582 -8.13 6.76 21.35
C CYS A 582 -7.39 5.50 21.79
N HIS A 583 -6.72 5.53 22.94
CA HIS A 583 -5.86 4.47 23.40
C HIS A 583 -6.63 3.22 23.84
N GLU A 584 -7.88 3.34 24.32
CA GLU A 584 -8.76 2.20 24.62
C GLU A 584 -8.99 1.28 23.40
N TRP A 585 -8.87 1.83 22.19
CA TRP A 585 -9.05 1.08 20.95
C TRP A 585 -7.79 0.31 20.54
N MET A 586 -6.64 0.62 21.09
CA MET A 586 -5.34 0.16 20.60
C MET A 586 -4.50 -0.55 21.66
N ASP A 587 -4.33 0.04 22.83
CA ASP A 587 -3.33 -0.38 23.81
C ASP A 587 -3.51 -1.84 24.22
N GLU A 588 -4.74 -2.21 24.58
CA GLU A 588 -5.06 -3.56 25.04
C GLU A 588 -4.93 -4.65 23.97
N LEU A 589 -4.92 -4.28 22.69
CA LEU A 589 -4.66 -5.19 21.58
C LEU A 589 -3.17 -5.38 21.32
N GLY A 590 -2.34 -4.39 21.65
CA GLY A 590 -0.91 -4.44 21.41
C GLY A 590 -0.08 -4.95 22.57
N LEU A 591 -0.51 -4.71 23.82
CA LEU A 591 0.18 -5.11 25.04
C LEU A 591 0.41 -6.61 25.18
N PRO A 592 -0.44 -7.53 24.71
CA PRO A 592 -0.15 -8.96 24.76
C PRO A 592 1.14 -9.37 24.05
N PHE A 593 1.61 -8.58 23.08
CA PHE A 593 2.85 -8.84 22.33
C PHE A 593 4.12 -8.39 23.07
N GLU A 594 4.03 -7.88 24.31
CA GLU A 594 5.21 -7.52 25.12
C GLU A 594 6.10 -8.72 25.47
N GLN A 595 5.62 -9.93 25.27
CA GLN A 595 6.44 -11.15 25.31
C GLN A 595 7.51 -11.22 24.21
N PHE A 596 7.55 -10.27 23.31
CA PHE A 596 8.57 -10.13 22.27
C PHE A 596 9.20 -8.74 22.36
N THR A 597 10.49 -8.66 22.21
CA THR A 597 11.22 -7.39 22.17
C THR A 597 11.04 -6.67 20.84
N HIS A 598 11.48 -5.43 20.76
CA HIS A 598 11.50 -4.64 19.52
C HIS A 598 12.43 -5.19 18.42
N TYR A 599 13.29 -6.16 18.76
CA TYR A 599 14.05 -6.98 17.81
C TYR A 599 13.31 -8.25 17.40
N GLY A 600 12.12 -8.49 17.94
CA GLY A 600 11.35 -9.70 17.69
C GLY A 600 11.85 -10.93 18.47
N VAL A 601 12.65 -10.79 19.48
CA VAL A 601 13.13 -11.89 20.33
C VAL A 601 12.11 -12.18 21.43
N TYR A 602 11.85 -13.46 21.71
CA TYR A 602 10.96 -13.87 22.79
C TYR A 602 11.59 -13.60 24.15
N ARG A 603 10.80 -13.09 25.10
CA ARG A 603 11.21 -12.84 26.50
C ARG A 603 10.14 -13.29 27.49
N GLU A 604 10.58 -13.70 28.68
CA GLU A 604 9.69 -14.10 29.78
C GLU A 604 9.55 -13.01 30.85
N ALA A 605 10.49 -12.08 30.87
CA ALA A 605 10.55 -10.95 31.80
C ALA A 605 10.91 -9.68 31.01
N GLU A 606 10.54 -8.54 31.55
CA GLU A 606 11.02 -7.25 31.09
C GLU A 606 12.21 -6.82 31.93
N LEU A 607 13.26 -6.32 31.25
CA LEU A 607 14.43 -5.79 31.93
C LEU A 607 14.27 -4.29 32.09
N VAL A 608 14.28 -3.81 33.32
CA VAL A 608 14.20 -2.40 33.67
C VAL A 608 15.49 -1.95 34.32
N GLU A 609 15.94 -0.73 34.04
CA GLU A 609 17.16 -0.19 34.60
C GLU A 609 17.04 -0.06 36.15
N ASP A 610 18.06 -0.51 36.85
CA ASP A 610 18.23 -0.23 38.28
C ASP A 610 19.11 1.03 38.45
N PRO A 611 18.51 2.19 38.73
CA PRO A 611 19.25 3.43 38.75
C PRO A 611 20.25 3.53 39.93
N GLU A 612 20.03 2.79 41.03
CA GLU A 612 20.96 2.78 42.14
C GLU A 612 22.18 1.91 41.88
N ALA A 613 21.96 0.72 41.29
CA ALA A 613 23.05 -0.16 40.90
C ALA A 613 23.85 0.44 39.74
N SER A 614 23.18 1.03 38.77
CA SER A 614 23.82 1.69 37.62
C SER A 614 24.70 2.87 38.01
N ARG A 615 24.40 3.60 39.06
CA ARG A 615 25.24 4.71 39.55
C ARG A 615 26.51 4.25 40.29
N LYS A 616 26.51 3.04 40.83
CA LYS A 616 27.63 2.49 41.62
C LYS A 616 28.70 1.87 40.76
N GLU A 617 28.37 1.46 39.55
CA GLU A 617 29.31 0.81 38.65
C GLU A 617 29.74 1.77 37.52
N SER A 618 31.03 1.89 37.30
CA SER A 618 31.61 2.64 36.19
C SER A 618 32.75 1.88 35.53
N TYR A 619 32.80 1.95 34.23
CA TYR A 619 33.91 1.42 33.44
C TYR A 619 34.45 2.56 32.57
N LYS A 620 35.73 2.92 32.77
CA LYS A 620 36.40 4.00 32.04
C LYS A 620 35.60 5.33 32.02
N GLU A 621 35.09 5.74 33.15
CA GLU A 621 34.31 6.98 33.35
C GLU A 621 32.89 6.98 32.70
N SER A 622 32.47 5.90 32.11
CA SER A 622 31.10 5.75 31.63
C SER A 622 30.27 4.93 32.61
N PRO A 623 29.05 5.38 32.97
CA PRO A 623 28.20 4.60 33.86
C PRO A 623 27.80 3.29 33.18
N ILE A 624 27.91 2.18 33.90
CA ILE A 624 27.38 0.89 33.45
C ILE A 624 25.92 0.81 33.88
N LYS A 625 25.05 0.53 32.93
CA LYS A 625 23.64 0.28 33.21
C LYS A 625 23.49 -1.12 33.78
N VAL A 626 22.83 -1.22 34.93
CA VAL A 626 22.45 -2.49 35.58
C VAL A 626 20.94 -2.64 35.44
N PHE A 627 20.49 -3.83 35.07
CA PHE A 627 19.07 -4.11 34.87
C PHE A 627 18.58 -5.17 35.87
N ARG A 628 17.34 -4.99 36.31
CA ARG A 628 16.59 -5.99 37.09
C ARG A 628 15.46 -6.57 36.24
N SER A 629 15.12 -7.83 36.47
CA SER A 629 14.01 -8.52 35.81
C SER A 629 12.69 -8.18 36.51
N GLU A 630 11.74 -7.69 35.75
CA GLU A 630 10.37 -7.50 36.21
C GLU A 630 9.44 -8.54 35.52
N LYS A 631 8.43 -8.98 36.29
CA LYS A 631 7.45 -9.94 35.76
C LYS A 631 6.67 -9.30 34.61
N LEU A 632 6.64 -9.98 33.46
CA LEU A 632 5.93 -9.52 32.29
C LEU A 632 4.41 -9.74 32.44
N ASP A 633 3.63 -8.66 32.32
CA ASP A 633 2.19 -8.74 32.15
C ASP A 633 1.85 -8.87 30.66
N ARG A 634 1.25 -10.02 30.29
CA ARG A 634 0.91 -10.40 28.91
C ARG A 634 -0.58 -10.25 28.59
N THR A 635 -1.36 -9.75 29.56
CA THR A 635 -2.81 -9.63 29.39
C THR A 635 -3.19 -8.48 28.47
N GLY A 636 -4.39 -8.56 27.90
CA GLY A 636 -5.01 -7.52 27.12
C GLY A 636 -6.50 -7.73 27.01
N GLU A 637 -7.13 -7.00 26.11
CA GLU A 637 -8.57 -7.09 25.93
C GLU A 637 -8.96 -6.75 24.48
N ILE A 638 -9.92 -7.47 23.94
CA ILE A 638 -10.63 -7.09 22.70
C ILE A 638 -11.90 -6.36 23.12
N THR A 639 -12.09 -5.15 22.64
CA THR A 639 -13.23 -4.30 23.01
C THR A 639 -13.88 -3.67 21.81
N ASN A 640 -15.15 -3.30 21.94
CA ASN A 640 -15.85 -2.44 20.98
C ASN A 640 -15.87 -2.97 19.52
N THR A 641 -15.82 -4.30 19.34
CA THR A 641 -15.92 -4.89 17.99
C THR A 641 -17.32 -4.87 17.43
N GLY A 642 -18.34 -4.77 18.29
CA GLY A 642 -19.73 -5.00 17.96
C GLY A 642 -20.11 -6.49 17.88
N ASP A 643 -19.19 -7.38 18.20
CA ASP A 643 -19.36 -8.83 18.31
C ASP A 643 -19.08 -9.27 19.76
N PRO A 644 -20.13 -9.51 20.58
CA PRO A 644 -19.96 -9.88 21.98
C PRO A 644 -19.20 -11.19 22.21
N GLU A 645 -19.14 -12.09 21.20
CA GLU A 645 -18.39 -13.35 21.30
C GLU A 645 -16.90 -13.11 21.10
N LEU A 646 -16.55 -12.06 20.38
CA LEU A 646 -15.16 -11.65 20.15
C LEU A 646 -14.61 -10.77 21.26
N ASP A 647 -15.45 -9.87 21.82
CA ASP A 647 -15.05 -8.95 22.90
C ASP A 647 -14.72 -9.71 24.19
N GLY A 648 -13.78 -9.17 24.97
CA GLY A 648 -13.40 -9.66 26.29
C GLY A 648 -11.90 -9.80 26.50
N PRO A 649 -11.48 -10.12 27.76
CA PRO A 649 -10.09 -10.22 28.15
C PRO A 649 -9.38 -11.38 27.46
N VAL A 650 -8.09 -11.20 27.22
CA VAL A 650 -7.17 -12.23 26.72
C VAL A 650 -5.97 -12.33 27.66
N LYS A 651 -5.50 -13.56 27.88
CA LYS A 651 -4.38 -13.81 28.81
C LYS A 651 -3.01 -13.54 28.19
N ASP A 652 -2.92 -13.62 26.86
CA ASP A 652 -1.67 -13.44 26.11
C ASP A 652 -1.93 -13.28 24.60
N ALA A 653 -0.87 -13.03 23.85
CA ALA A 653 -0.97 -12.88 22.40
C ALA A 653 -1.40 -14.18 21.69
N TYR A 654 -1.18 -15.36 22.25
CA TYR A 654 -1.60 -16.63 21.65
C TYR A 654 -3.12 -16.74 21.65
N GLU A 655 -3.75 -16.47 22.81
CA GLU A 655 -5.21 -16.45 22.90
C GLU A 655 -5.79 -15.37 21.97
N LEU A 656 -5.18 -14.19 21.95
CA LEU A 656 -5.59 -13.10 21.06
C LEU A 656 -5.61 -13.54 19.59
N VAL A 657 -4.51 -14.10 19.08
CA VAL A 657 -4.45 -14.48 17.65
C VAL A 657 -5.36 -15.63 17.30
N HIS A 658 -5.58 -16.59 18.20
CA HIS A 658 -6.56 -17.67 17.98
C HIS A 658 -7.98 -17.13 17.91
N ARG A 659 -8.39 -16.29 18.86
CA ARG A 659 -9.72 -15.66 18.87
C ARG A 659 -9.94 -14.82 17.61
N LEU A 660 -8.95 -14.05 17.17
CA LEU A 660 -9.02 -13.30 15.92
C LEU A 660 -9.11 -14.23 14.69
N ALA A 661 -8.35 -15.33 14.67
CA ALA A 661 -8.35 -16.27 13.55
C ALA A 661 -9.67 -17.02 13.40
N ASP A 662 -10.41 -17.22 14.49
CA ASP A 662 -11.71 -17.91 14.51
C ASP A 662 -12.88 -16.96 14.20
N SER A 663 -12.65 -15.64 14.15
CA SER A 663 -13.70 -14.65 13.98
C SER A 663 -14.16 -14.51 12.53
N GLU A 664 -15.46 -14.59 12.31
CA GLU A 664 -16.11 -14.30 11.03
C GLU A 664 -15.85 -12.85 10.60
N ARG A 665 -15.93 -11.91 11.55
CA ARG A 665 -15.65 -10.49 11.30
C ARG A 665 -14.23 -10.29 10.74
N VAL A 666 -13.24 -10.92 11.33
CA VAL A 666 -11.84 -10.83 10.87
C VAL A 666 -11.69 -11.37 9.44
N ARG A 667 -12.34 -12.50 9.13
CA ARG A 667 -12.39 -13.06 7.77
C ARG A 667 -13.01 -12.10 6.77
N GLN A 668 -14.16 -11.51 7.11
CA GLN A 668 -14.87 -10.56 6.25
C GLN A 668 -14.06 -9.26 6.05
N VAL A 669 -13.36 -8.80 7.07
CA VAL A 669 -12.45 -7.64 6.98
C VAL A 669 -11.25 -7.97 6.08
N PHE A 670 -10.70 -9.17 6.16
CA PHE A 670 -9.67 -9.63 5.24
C PHE A 670 -10.15 -9.58 3.78
N VAL A 671 -11.37 -10.06 3.50
CA VAL A 671 -11.98 -9.97 2.15
C VAL A 671 -12.06 -8.51 1.68
N ARG A 672 -12.42 -7.55 2.56
CA ARG A 672 -12.42 -6.10 2.23
C ARG A 672 -11.03 -5.61 1.82
N HIS A 673 -9.97 -6.03 2.52
CA HIS A 673 -8.60 -5.63 2.18
C HIS A 673 -8.13 -6.23 0.86
N VAL A 674 -8.49 -7.50 0.57
CA VAL A 674 -8.21 -8.13 -0.72
C VAL A 674 -8.92 -7.37 -1.84
N PHE A 675 -10.21 -7.02 -1.64
CA PHE A 675 -10.95 -6.18 -2.57
C PHE A 675 -10.21 -4.85 -2.86
N ARG A 676 -9.84 -4.09 -1.82
CA ARG A 676 -9.15 -2.79 -1.98
C ARG A 676 -7.87 -2.92 -2.80
N TYR A 677 -7.11 -3.98 -2.59
CA TYR A 677 -5.86 -4.21 -3.31
C TYR A 677 -6.08 -4.46 -4.79
N PHE A 678 -6.99 -5.36 -5.15
CA PHE A 678 -7.23 -5.72 -6.55
C PHE A 678 -8.06 -4.69 -7.31
N PHE A 679 -8.92 -3.96 -6.63
CA PHE A 679 -9.75 -2.93 -7.25
C PHE A 679 -9.10 -1.54 -7.26
N GLY A 680 -8.04 -1.32 -6.46
CA GLY A 680 -7.39 -0.03 -6.34
C GLY A 680 -8.34 1.09 -5.91
N ARG A 681 -9.30 0.78 -5.04
CA ARG A 681 -10.25 1.70 -4.42
C ARG A 681 -10.82 1.14 -3.13
N ASN A 682 -11.36 2.02 -2.30
CA ASN A 682 -12.16 1.59 -1.16
C ASN A 682 -13.49 1.01 -1.63
N GLU A 683 -14.06 0.10 -0.83
CA GLU A 683 -15.40 -0.42 -1.01
C GLU A 683 -16.45 0.64 -0.72
N THR A 684 -17.61 0.49 -1.34
CA THR A 684 -18.85 1.25 -1.11
C THR A 684 -19.96 0.31 -0.66
N VAL A 685 -21.10 0.85 -0.23
CA VAL A 685 -22.26 0.03 0.13
C VAL A 685 -22.75 -0.81 -1.07
N GLU A 686 -22.56 -0.33 -2.30
CA GLU A 686 -22.94 -1.05 -3.52
C GLU A 686 -22.10 -2.33 -3.73
N ASP A 687 -20.91 -2.42 -3.13
CA ASP A 687 -20.04 -3.59 -3.22
C ASP A 687 -20.44 -4.73 -2.27
N ALA A 688 -21.45 -4.54 -1.41
CA ALA A 688 -21.84 -5.52 -0.41
C ALA A 688 -22.12 -6.91 -1.00
N ALA A 689 -22.83 -7.00 -2.14
CA ALA A 689 -23.11 -8.28 -2.82
C ALA A 689 -21.83 -8.97 -3.30
N THR A 690 -20.90 -8.22 -3.86
CA THR A 690 -19.57 -8.72 -4.30
C THR A 690 -18.78 -9.26 -3.12
N LEU A 691 -18.71 -8.50 -2.03
CA LEU A 691 -17.95 -8.89 -0.82
C LEU A 691 -18.55 -10.12 -0.15
N GLN A 692 -19.89 -10.17 -0.02
CA GLN A 692 -20.57 -11.33 0.56
C GLN A 692 -20.43 -12.60 -0.30
N LYS A 693 -20.44 -12.47 -1.64
CA LYS A 693 -20.16 -13.60 -2.54
C LYS A 693 -18.74 -14.09 -2.35
N ALA A 694 -17.77 -13.17 -2.35
CA ALA A 694 -16.36 -13.49 -2.20
C ALA A 694 -16.06 -14.15 -0.85
N ASP A 695 -16.72 -13.73 0.24
CA ASP A 695 -16.63 -14.36 1.56
C ASP A 695 -17.20 -15.79 1.54
N ARG A 696 -18.38 -16.01 0.93
CA ARG A 696 -18.95 -17.36 0.78
C ARG A 696 -18.03 -18.28 -0.03
N ASP A 697 -17.57 -17.82 -1.19
CA ASP A 697 -16.68 -18.62 -2.06
C ASP A 697 -15.38 -18.99 -1.34
N TYR A 698 -14.85 -18.08 -0.52
CA TYR A 698 -13.70 -18.35 0.33
C TYR A 698 -13.98 -19.44 1.37
N VAL A 699 -15.11 -19.37 2.07
CA VAL A 699 -15.51 -20.38 3.07
C VAL A 699 -15.78 -21.73 2.40
N GLU A 700 -16.53 -21.77 1.31
CA GLU A 700 -16.88 -22.99 0.58
C GLU A 700 -15.66 -23.68 -0.04
N SER A 701 -14.57 -22.95 -0.29
CA SER A 701 -13.31 -23.49 -0.82
C SER A 701 -12.28 -23.83 0.25
N ASP A 702 -12.68 -24.05 1.49
CA ASP A 702 -11.77 -24.31 2.61
C ASP A 702 -10.73 -23.20 2.79
N GLY A 703 -11.14 -21.95 2.66
CA GLY A 703 -10.29 -20.78 2.86
C GLY A 703 -9.20 -20.60 1.79
N SER A 704 -9.49 -20.95 0.53
CA SER A 704 -8.58 -20.77 -0.60
C SER A 704 -8.46 -19.29 -0.96
N PHE A 705 -7.24 -18.75 -0.90
CA PHE A 705 -6.96 -17.39 -1.32
C PHE A 705 -7.10 -17.22 -2.84
N ARG A 706 -6.73 -18.22 -3.62
CA ARG A 706 -6.92 -18.19 -5.08
C ARG A 706 -8.39 -18.11 -5.44
N THR A 707 -9.25 -18.88 -4.78
CA THR A 707 -10.71 -18.82 -5.01
C THR A 707 -11.27 -17.44 -4.65
N LEU A 708 -10.82 -16.85 -3.54
CA LEU A 708 -11.19 -15.48 -3.17
C LEU A 708 -10.81 -14.47 -4.28
N VAL A 709 -9.58 -14.54 -4.78
CA VAL A 709 -9.11 -13.66 -5.86
C VAL A 709 -9.93 -13.87 -7.15
N VAL A 710 -10.18 -15.12 -7.53
CA VAL A 710 -11.03 -15.45 -8.68
C VAL A 710 -12.42 -14.82 -8.53
N SER A 711 -13.07 -15.05 -7.39
CA SER A 711 -14.42 -14.50 -7.11
C SER A 711 -14.48 -12.99 -7.26
N LEU A 712 -13.47 -12.28 -6.77
CA LEU A 712 -13.37 -10.83 -6.88
C LEU A 712 -13.14 -10.37 -8.33
N LEU A 713 -12.17 -10.96 -9.03
CA LEU A 713 -11.79 -10.55 -10.39
C LEU A 713 -12.84 -10.92 -11.47
N THR A 714 -13.76 -11.82 -11.15
CA THR A 714 -14.87 -12.21 -12.04
C THR A 714 -16.21 -11.59 -11.66
N SER A 715 -16.22 -10.74 -10.62
CA SER A 715 -17.42 -10.04 -10.18
C SER A 715 -17.81 -8.89 -11.13
N ASP A 716 -19.09 -8.55 -11.15
CA ASP A 716 -19.59 -7.39 -11.92
C ASP A 716 -18.85 -6.10 -11.54
N ALA A 717 -18.53 -5.91 -10.25
CA ALA A 717 -17.79 -4.74 -9.79
C ALA A 717 -16.40 -4.63 -10.44
N PHE A 718 -15.78 -5.74 -10.87
CA PHE A 718 -14.52 -5.75 -11.61
C PHE A 718 -14.71 -5.69 -13.12
N LEU A 719 -15.74 -6.34 -13.66
CA LEU A 719 -15.97 -6.47 -15.11
C LEU A 719 -16.63 -5.23 -15.73
N TYR A 720 -17.34 -4.43 -14.94
CA TYR A 720 -18.12 -3.29 -15.42
C TYR A 720 -17.62 -1.97 -14.87
N ARG A 721 -17.83 -0.91 -15.67
CA ARG A 721 -17.52 0.48 -15.29
C ARG A 721 -18.77 1.34 -15.42
N ARG A 722 -18.91 2.31 -14.52
CA ARG A 722 -19.96 3.33 -14.54
C ARG A 722 -19.31 4.69 -14.71
N GLN A 723 -19.82 5.50 -15.62
CA GLN A 723 -19.44 6.91 -15.71
C GLN A 723 -20.08 7.66 -14.53
N GLU A 724 -19.27 8.39 -13.75
CA GLU A 724 -19.74 9.28 -12.69
C GLU A 724 -20.32 10.59 -13.25
#